data_2b77187ac5185212b3b24aad8b01082e
#
_entry.id   2b77187ac5185212b3b24aad8b01082e
#
_cell.length_a   1.000
_cell.length_b   1.000
_cell.length_c   1.000
_cell.angle_alpha   90.00
_cell.angle_beta   90.00
_cell.angle_gamma   90.00
#
_symmetry.space_group_name_H-M   'P 1'
#
loop_
_entity.id
_entity.type
_entity.pdbx_description
1 polymer ?
#
loop_
_entity_poly.entity_id
_entity_poly.type
_entity_poly.pdbx_seq_one_letter_code
_entity_poly.pdbx_strand_id
1 'polypeptide(L)'
;MFIQNRTFILILFFLSFFSREIVSETLEEIVVLGDWRQVSADQEDSSVVLLDEQIIKSQSMKHFEQLSYLVPNLNFAASDSRARYFQIRGIGERSGYQGTPNSSVGFLIDDIDYSGQGGIATTFDVEQIEIHRGPQGSRIGANALAGLIYIRTKEPTDMFEANSEITLGSYGIKSTGLAFGGPFKENENISYRLAFRKDKEDGFRKNLYLKQSDTSRKDESTSRLKINWEPSEKTTIKLLVSRVDLNDPADIWTLDGSLNTLSDRPGMDSQKTSSYGLKIFQDFEGFEIQSLTSSTDTDVIFSYDADWGNEDSWSPFIYDYFSETLRDRRTFGQEFRLVSDEADLKRNKKIEWIFGVSYLEIKESNLKKDDGNYGDPSDPYGPYASSSSSLSKYKSENFSVFGNIDYLLSETIKLSLGMRWEDWESEYSDTLGDEFNPSNNMSGGKISLIKKIENDTNIFASIAKGYKQGGFNLGLGLASDSLNNNLLYDPEYLTNYELGINSKAMDSRINFSAVMFYSDREDQQVLVSTQVDPSDPNTFSFLTKNAAEGVNYGLEVNMTMDLNENVNVFANLGLLETEIKNWKSRTDLEGRAQAHAPKRSYAVGMNWNPAQNYYLRLDVTGKSSFYYSDSHDNQSKSYSLTNLILGYQKDQWNAEFWVRNAFDRYYSVRGFYFGNEPPDFQDTLYERHGDPRYSGVSLRYDF
;
A
#
# COMPACT_ATOMS: atom_id res chain seq x y z
N MET A 1 -7.43 -36.46 16.96
CA MET A 1 -6.08 -36.29 17.46
C MET A 1 -5.19 -37.29 16.74
N PHE A 2 -4.13 -36.91 16.10
CA PHE A 2 -3.33 -37.63 15.11
C PHE A 2 -3.81 -37.49 13.64
N ILE A 3 -3.38 -36.40 13.00
CA ILE A 3 -2.97 -36.24 11.59
C ILE A 3 -2.58 -34.75 11.43
N GLN A 4 -1.45 -34.31 11.92
CA GLN A 4 -0.89 -32.96 11.64
C GLN A 4 0.65 -32.89 11.62
N ASN A 5 1.37 -34.01 11.63
CA ASN A 5 2.84 -34.00 11.77
C ASN A 5 3.60 -34.63 10.59
N ARG A 6 3.11 -34.58 9.34
CA ARG A 6 3.87 -35.14 8.22
C ARG A 6 4.37 -34.16 7.15
N THR A 7 4.03 -32.91 7.24
CA THR A 7 4.43 -31.92 6.19
C THR A 7 5.75 -31.18 6.51
N PHE A 8 6.25 -31.28 7.74
CA PHE A 8 7.48 -30.57 8.15
C PHE A 8 8.79 -31.35 7.95
N ILE A 9 8.72 -32.65 7.63
CA ILE A 9 9.91 -33.54 7.53
C ILE A 9 10.45 -33.61 6.08
N LEU A 10 9.72 -33.15 5.07
CA LEU A 10 10.18 -33.25 3.68
C LEU A 10 11.17 -32.14 3.24
N ILE A 11 11.34 -31.10 4.01
CA ILE A 11 12.26 -29.98 3.68
C ILE A 11 13.72 -30.24 4.14
N LEU A 12 13.92 -31.15 5.07
CA LEU A 12 15.26 -31.42 5.64
C LEU A 12 16.07 -32.53 4.96
N PHE A 13 15.50 -33.23 3.99
CA PHE A 13 16.17 -34.41 3.37
C PHE A 13 16.87 -34.15 2.03
N PHE A 14 16.88 -32.90 1.51
CA PHE A 14 17.52 -32.56 0.23
C PHE A 14 18.91 -31.91 0.33
N LEU A 15 19.51 -31.85 1.53
CA LEU A 15 20.76 -31.11 1.78
C LEU A 15 22.06 -31.94 1.64
N SER A 16 22.02 -33.10 1.06
CA SER A 16 23.25 -33.85 0.79
C SER A 16 23.29 -34.28 -0.66
N PHE A 17 23.94 -33.49 -1.51
CA PHE A 17 24.72 -33.91 -2.68
C PHE A 17 24.95 -32.73 -3.66
N PHE A 18 26.19 -32.54 -3.98
CA PHE A 18 26.82 -31.80 -5.10
C PHE A 18 27.68 -30.60 -4.70
N SER A 19 28.97 -30.87 -4.59
CA SER A 19 30.02 -29.89 -4.80
C SER A 19 30.45 -29.90 -6.28
N ARG A 20 30.21 -28.81 -6.98
CA ARG A 20 30.87 -28.44 -8.22
C ARG A 20 31.12 -26.92 -8.20
N GLU A 21 32.33 -26.51 -8.55
CA GLU A 21 32.70 -25.11 -8.70
C GLU A 21 31.86 -24.47 -9.82
N ILE A 22 31.25 -23.36 -9.48
CA ILE A 22 30.39 -22.57 -10.38
C ILE A 22 30.99 -21.17 -10.48
N VAL A 23 31.17 -20.69 -11.68
CA VAL A 23 31.50 -19.29 -11.96
C VAL A 23 30.25 -18.48 -11.65
N SER A 24 30.32 -17.67 -10.62
CA SER A 24 29.27 -16.74 -10.21
C SER A 24 29.24 -15.55 -11.17
N GLU A 25 28.15 -15.34 -11.89
CA GLU A 25 27.78 -13.97 -12.29
C GLU A 25 27.54 -13.19 -11.00
N THR A 26 28.22 -12.07 -10.84
CA THR A 26 28.01 -11.18 -9.71
C THR A 26 26.58 -10.69 -9.76
N LEU A 27 25.76 -11.09 -8.77
CA LEU A 27 24.44 -10.50 -8.57
C LEU A 27 24.60 -8.98 -8.45
N GLU A 28 23.82 -8.23 -9.21
CA GLU A 28 23.77 -6.78 -9.07
C GLU A 28 23.44 -6.41 -7.61
N GLU A 29 24.12 -5.41 -7.07
CA GLU A 29 23.90 -4.95 -5.71
C GLU A 29 22.51 -4.31 -5.63
N ILE A 30 21.61 -4.89 -4.81
CA ILE A 30 20.27 -4.34 -4.60
C ILE A 30 20.38 -3.16 -3.63
N VAL A 31 19.97 -1.98 -4.07
CA VAL A 31 20.08 -0.71 -3.35
C VAL A 31 18.69 -0.23 -2.92
N VAL A 32 18.57 0.28 -1.70
CA VAL A 32 17.37 1.01 -1.22
C VAL A 32 17.38 2.39 -1.84
N LEU A 33 16.43 2.67 -2.71
CA LEU A 33 16.32 3.92 -3.48
C LEU A 33 15.46 4.97 -2.78
N GLY A 34 14.55 4.50 -1.96
CA GLY A 34 13.61 5.34 -1.22
C GLY A 34 14.24 6.00 0.01
N ASP A 35 15.48 5.75 0.39
CA ASP A 35 16.15 6.49 1.46
C ASP A 35 16.73 7.82 0.94
N TRP A 36 17.12 8.72 1.84
CA TRP A 36 17.74 10.01 1.49
C TRP A 36 19.04 9.83 0.70
N ARG A 37 19.71 8.73 0.91
CA ARG A 37 20.85 8.23 0.14
C ARG A 37 20.56 6.84 -0.37
N GLN A 38 21.16 6.50 -1.49
CA GLN A 38 21.14 5.12 -1.95
C GLN A 38 22.03 4.27 -1.02
N VAL A 39 21.42 3.32 -0.33
CA VAL A 39 22.08 2.44 0.61
C VAL A 39 21.93 1.01 0.13
N SER A 40 23.00 0.21 0.16
CA SER A 40 22.88 -1.22 -0.14
C SER A 40 21.90 -1.89 0.81
N ALA A 41 21.07 -2.79 0.31
CA ALA A 41 20.02 -3.47 1.08
C ALA A 41 20.55 -4.23 2.31
N ASP A 42 21.81 -4.69 2.25
CA ASP A 42 22.45 -5.34 3.39
C ASP A 42 22.90 -4.35 4.48
N GLN A 43 23.06 -3.07 4.14
CA GLN A 43 23.42 -2.00 5.10
C GLN A 43 22.21 -1.27 5.67
N GLU A 44 21.00 -1.68 5.31
CA GLU A 44 19.77 -1.10 5.83
C GLU A 44 19.63 -1.39 7.33
N ASP A 45 19.22 -0.38 8.10
CA ASP A 45 19.05 -0.41 9.56
C ASP A 45 17.61 -0.54 10.01
N SER A 46 16.75 -1.05 9.14
CA SER A 46 15.33 -1.27 9.36
C SER A 46 14.81 -2.46 8.56
N SER A 47 13.59 -2.86 8.84
CA SER A 47 12.92 -3.94 8.11
C SER A 47 12.39 -3.44 6.77
N VAL A 48 13.04 -3.84 5.66
CA VAL A 48 12.63 -3.48 4.30
C VAL A 48 12.44 -4.74 3.46
N VAL A 49 11.42 -4.73 2.59
CA VAL A 49 11.24 -5.71 1.50
C VAL A 49 11.43 -4.98 0.18
N LEU A 50 12.31 -5.51 -0.65
CA LEU A 50 12.59 -4.97 -1.97
C LEU A 50 12.03 -5.91 -3.03
N LEU A 51 11.21 -5.36 -3.92
CA LEU A 51 10.74 -6.01 -5.14
C LEU A 51 11.38 -5.27 -6.30
N ASP A 52 12.46 -5.82 -6.82
CA ASP A 52 13.18 -5.27 -7.96
C ASP A 52 12.43 -5.49 -9.28
N GLU A 53 12.91 -4.91 -10.36
CA GLU A 53 12.31 -5.06 -11.69
C GLU A 53 12.17 -6.52 -12.10
N GLN A 54 13.16 -7.37 -11.79
CA GLN A 54 13.16 -8.77 -12.18
C GLN A 54 12.04 -9.53 -11.45
N ILE A 55 11.87 -9.30 -10.15
CA ILE A 55 10.77 -9.86 -9.36
C ILE A 55 9.43 -9.35 -9.92
N ILE A 56 9.28 -8.04 -10.14
CA ILE A 56 8.04 -7.43 -10.64
C ILE A 56 7.66 -8.01 -12.00
N LYS A 57 8.59 -8.04 -12.95
CA LYS A 57 8.37 -8.61 -14.29
C LYS A 57 8.03 -10.09 -14.24
N SER A 58 8.76 -10.86 -13.41
CA SER A 58 8.58 -12.30 -13.30
C SER A 58 7.24 -12.72 -12.70
N GLN A 59 6.53 -11.80 -12.03
CA GLN A 59 5.22 -12.07 -11.48
C GLN A 59 4.09 -11.91 -12.49
N SER A 60 4.27 -11.22 -13.62
CA SER A 60 3.18 -10.86 -14.55
C SER A 60 1.96 -10.25 -13.86
N MET A 61 2.17 -9.54 -12.77
CA MET A 61 1.14 -8.81 -12.02
C MET A 61 1.08 -7.38 -12.51
N LYS A 62 -0.12 -6.79 -12.57
CA LYS A 62 -0.35 -5.48 -13.20
C LYS A 62 -0.48 -4.34 -12.21
N HIS A 63 -0.75 -4.67 -10.96
CA HIS A 63 -1.01 -3.69 -9.90
C HIS A 63 -0.31 -4.13 -8.60
N PHE A 64 0.13 -3.15 -7.80
CA PHE A 64 0.80 -3.40 -6.53
C PHE A 64 -0.04 -4.23 -5.55
N GLU A 65 -1.36 -4.08 -5.55
CA GLU A 65 -2.28 -4.91 -4.76
C GLU A 65 -1.98 -6.41 -4.90
N GLN A 66 -1.71 -6.87 -6.13
CA GLN A 66 -1.39 -8.26 -6.39
C GLN A 66 0.00 -8.65 -5.86
N LEU A 67 1.00 -7.77 -5.98
CA LEU A 67 2.34 -7.98 -5.45
C LEU A 67 2.39 -7.99 -3.92
N SER A 68 1.46 -7.32 -3.25
CA SER A 68 1.41 -7.24 -1.79
C SER A 68 1.30 -8.60 -1.10
N TYR A 69 0.77 -9.62 -1.79
CA TYR A 69 0.73 -11.00 -1.27
C TYR A 69 2.12 -11.63 -1.09
N LEU A 70 3.15 -11.11 -1.75
CA LEU A 70 4.54 -11.58 -1.59
C LEU A 70 5.21 -11.04 -0.33
N VAL A 71 4.63 -10.01 0.28
CA VAL A 71 5.21 -9.28 1.41
C VAL A 71 4.53 -9.70 2.72
N PRO A 72 5.24 -10.39 3.61
CA PRO A 72 4.71 -10.75 4.92
C PRO A 72 4.40 -9.53 5.77
N ASN A 73 3.37 -9.65 6.62
CA ASN A 73 2.86 -8.58 7.49
C ASN A 73 2.37 -7.34 6.74
N LEU A 74 2.20 -7.44 5.42
CA LEU A 74 1.47 -6.47 4.61
C LEU A 74 0.08 -7.03 4.31
N ASN A 75 -0.95 -6.26 4.61
CA ASN A 75 -2.33 -6.57 4.31
C ASN A 75 -3.01 -5.36 3.64
N PHE A 76 -4.19 -5.56 3.09
CA PHE A 76 -5.04 -4.50 2.59
C PHE A 76 -6.50 -4.83 2.85
N ALA A 77 -7.32 -3.80 2.91
CA ALA A 77 -8.75 -3.92 3.01
C ALA A 77 -9.36 -3.43 1.69
N ALA A 78 -9.77 -4.37 0.85
CA ALA A 78 -10.40 -4.04 -0.42
C ALA A 78 -11.89 -3.76 -0.21
N SER A 79 -12.26 -2.50 -0.10
CA SER A 79 -13.66 -2.05 -0.07
C SER A 79 -14.13 -1.50 -1.42
N ASP A 80 -13.19 -1.15 -2.28
CA ASP A 80 -13.38 -0.46 -3.55
C ASP A 80 -12.89 -1.34 -4.71
N SER A 81 -12.88 -0.86 -5.94
CA SER A 81 -12.41 -1.61 -7.12
C SER A 81 -10.93 -2.02 -6.99
N ARG A 82 -10.12 -1.15 -6.39
CA ARG A 82 -8.70 -1.35 -6.05
C ARG A 82 -8.44 -1.11 -4.57
N ALA A 83 -7.39 -1.76 -4.04
CA ALA A 83 -6.89 -1.46 -2.70
C ALA A 83 -6.24 -0.07 -2.67
N ARG A 84 -6.78 0.82 -1.84
CA ARG A 84 -6.25 2.18 -1.63
C ARG A 84 -5.50 2.31 -0.32
N TYR A 85 -5.83 1.46 0.66
CA TYR A 85 -5.31 1.49 2.02
C TYR A 85 -4.65 0.16 2.34
N PHE A 86 -3.47 0.26 2.92
CA PHE A 86 -2.67 -0.90 3.31
C PHE A 86 -2.45 -0.90 4.81
N GLN A 87 -2.22 -2.10 5.36
CA GLN A 87 -1.85 -2.27 6.76
C GLN A 87 -0.48 -2.94 6.81
N ILE A 88 0.45 -2.34 7.54
CA ILE A 88 1.78 -2.91 7.83
C ILE A 88 1.80 -3.31 9.31
N ARG A 89 2.15 -4.57 9.59
CA ARG A 89 2.15 -5.13 10.96
C ARG A 89 0.82 -4.94 11.70
N GLY A 90 -0.31 -4.96 10.96
CA GLY A 90 -1.66 -4.77 11.49
C GLY A 90 -2.07 -3.31 11.73
N ILE A 91 -1.24 -2.33 11.35
CA ILE A 91 -1.51 -0.89 11.51
C ILE A 91 -1.81 -0.27 10.15
N GLY A 92 -2.93 0.43 10.02
CA GLY A 92 -3.36 1.12 8.80
C GLY A 92 -4.88 1.19 8.66
N GLU A 93 -5.35 2.06 7.78
CA GLU A 93 -6.75 2.30 7.49
C GLU A 93 -7.35 1.11 6.72
N ARG A 94 -8.69 0.93 6.86
CA ARG A 94 -9.44 -0.18 6.23
C ARG A 94 -10.47 0.30 5.22
N SER A 95 -10.80 1.57 5.24
CA SER A 95 -11.77 2.19 4.33
C SER A 95 -11.43 3.64 4.11
N GLY A 96 -12.14 4.29 3.18
CA GLY A 96 -12.07 5.73 2.97
C GLY A 96 -12.32 6.49 4.26
N TYR A 97 -11.62 7.59 4.44
CA TYR A 97 -11.81 8.45 5.59
C TYR A 97 -13.06 9.32 5.43
N GLN A 98 -13.60 9.69 6.55
CA GLN A 98 -14.50 10.82 6.70
C GLN A 98 -13.79 11.81 7.62
N GLY A 99 -13.73 13.08 7.24
CA GLY A 99 -12.95 14.08 7.95
C GLY A 99 -11.51 14.21 7.46
N THR A 100 -10.56 14.22 8.35
CA THR A 100 -9.14 14.47 8.04
C THR A 100 -8.53 13.35 7.21
N PRO A 101 -7.95 13.63 6.01
CA PRO A 101 -7.10 12.68 5.32
C PRO A 101 -5.84 12.42 6.15
N ASN A 102 -5.73 11.21 6.70
CA ASN A 102 -4.73 10.88 7.69
C ASN A 102 -4.33 9.40 7.55
N SER A 103 -3.27 9.13 6.79
CA SER A 103 -2.78 7.78 6.51
C SER A 103 -1.76 7.33 7.55
N SER A 104 -1.88 6.07 8.00
CA SER A 104 -0.87 5.42 8.85
C SER A 104 0.27 4.81 8.03
N VAL A 105 0.03 4.51 6.75
CA VAL A 105 1.01 3.97 5.81
C VAL A 105 1.25 4.99 4.72
N GLY A 106 2.50 5.44 4.57
CA GLY A 106 2.92 6.31 3.49
C GLY A 106 2.89 5.57 2.15
N PHE A 107 2.51 6.29 1.09
CA PHE A 107 2.47 5.76 -0.26
C PHE A 107 3.07 6.77 -1.23
N LEU A 108 4.28 6.53 -1.68
CA LEU A 108 5.01 7.42 -2.57
C LEU A 108 5.29 6.76 -3.92
N ILE A 109 5.16 7.54 -4.99
CA ILE A 109 5.64 7.17 -6.33
C ILE A 109 6.58 8.28 -6.82
N ASP A 110 7.85 7.95 -7.07
CA ASP A 110 8.88 8.90 -7.51
C ASP A 110 9.02 10.17 -6.61
N ASP A 111 8.87 9.99 -5.28
CA ASP A 111 8.89 11.03 -4.24
C ASP A 111 7.65 11.96 -4.21
N ILE A 112 6.59 11.63 -4.94
CA ILE A 112 5.29 12.30 -4.83
C ILE A 112 4.40 11.54 -3.86
N ASP A 113 3.79 12.24 -2.91
CA ASP A 113 2.90 11.63 -1.90
C ASP A 113 1.50 11.35 -2.47
N TYR A 114 1.13 10.07 -2.45
CA TYR A 114 -0.19 9.55 -2.80
C TYR A 114 -0.82 8.77 -1.63
N SER A 115 -0.46 9.10 -0.42
CA SER A 115 -0.99 8.43 0.78
C SER A 115 -2.52 8.44 0.79
N GLY A 116 -3.12 7.26 0.99
CA GLY A 116 -4.56 7.06 0.86
C GLY A 116 -5.11 6.98 -0.58
N GLN A 117 -4.25 6.95 -1.60
CA GLN A 117 -4.61 6.88 -3.03
C GLN A 117 -3.95 5.70 -3.75
N GLY A 118 -3.56 4.63 -3.04
CA GLY A 118 -2.80 3.49 -3.57
C GLY A 118 -3.41 2.75 -4.77
N GLY A 119 -4.67 3.01 -5.12
CA GLY A 119 -5.34 2.46 -6.30
C GLY A 119 -4.67 2.80 -7.65
N ILE A 120 -3.79 3.79 -7.70
CA ILE A 120 -3.07 4.20 -8.93
C ILE A 120 -1.76 3.43 -9.20
N ALA A 121 -1.43 2.43 -8.39
CA ALA A 121 -0.12 1.77 -8.37
C ALA A 121 0.03 0.69 -9.46
N THR A 122 0.14 1.07 -10.72
CA THR A 122 0.53 0.14 -11.81
C THR A 122 1.96 -0.36 -11.63
N THR A 123 2.21 -1.60 -12.08
CA THR A 123 3.55 -2.22 -12.07
C THR A 123 4.32 -2.07 -13.39
N PHE A 124 3.71 -1.44 -14.41
CA PHE A 124 4.35 -1.25 -15.71
C PHE A 124 5.41 -0.15 -15.66
N ASP A 125 6.58 -0.46 -16.17
CA ASP A 125 7.73 0.45 -16.22
C ASP A 125 8.19 0.92 -14.83
N VAL A 126 8.12 0.01 -13.86
CA VAL A 126 8.58 0.18 -12.48
C VAL A 126 9.96 -0.45 -12.34
N GLU A 127 10.89 0.29 -11.75
CA GLU A 127 12.24 -0.15 -11.44
C GLU A 127 12.27 -0.98 -10.16
N GLN A 128 11.64 -0.46 -9.10
CA GLN A 128 11.67 -1.06 -7.78
C GLN A 128 10.44 -0.66 -6.95
N ILE A 129 10.00 -1.57 -6.08
CA ILE A 129 9.02 -1.29 -5.04
C ILE A 129 9.65 -1.66 -3.70
N GLU A 130 9.63 -0.73 -2.76
CA GLU A 130 10.15 -0.88 -1.42
C GLU A 130 9.02 -0.82 -0.41
N ILE A 131 9.03 -1.73 0.55
CA ILE A 131 8.10 -1.72 1.66
C ILE A 131 8.92 -1.61 2.94
N HIS A 132 9.01 -0.38 3.47
CA HIS A 132 9.64 -0.08 4.74
C HIS A 132 8.64 -0.34 5.85
N ARG A 133 8.94 -1.30 6.74
CA ARG A 133 8.06 -1.69 7.85
C ARG A 133 8.55 -1.06 9.15
N GLY A 134 7.61 -0.51 9.92
CA GLY A 134 7.90 0.31 11.09
C GLY A 134 7.92 1.81 10.79
N PRO A 135 7.94 2.66 11.82
CA PRO A 135 7.75 4.11 11.68
C PRO A 135 8.82 4.77 10.82
N GLN A 136 8.39 5.62 9.88
CA GLN A 136 9.25 6.49 9.09
C GLN A 136 9.14 7.96 9.53
N GLY A 137 8.93 8.18 10.84
CA GLY A 137 8.65 9.50 11.40
C GLY A 137 9.77 10.51 11.22
N SER A 138 11.04 10.09 11.20
CA SER A 138 12.17 11.01 10.94
C SER A 138 12.25 11.43 9.48
N ARG A 139 11.81 10.58 8.53
CA ARG A 139 11.96 10.76 7.10
C ARG A 139 10.72 11.36 6.44
N ILE A 140 9.57 10.73 6.62
CA ILE A 140 8.30 11.08 5.94
C ILE A 140 7.39 11.91 6.84
N GLY A 141 7.40 11.66 8.16
CA GLY A 141 6.55 12.37 9.12
C GLY A 141 5.21 11.68 9.34
N ALA A 142 4.15 12.49 9.46
CA ALA A 142 2.83 12.08 9.96
C ALA A 142 2.15 10.98 9.15
N ASN A 143 2.41 10.89 7.85
CA ASN A 143 1.74 9.91 6.96
C ASN A 143 2.39 8.52 6.96
N ALA A 144 3.38 8.25 7.82
CA ALA A 144 4.12 7.00 7.81
C ALA A 144 4.36 6.43 9.22
N LEU A 145 3.31 6.39 10.05
CA LEU A 145 3.33 5.82 11.39
C LEU A 145 3.69 4.33 11.36
N ALA A 146 3.08 3.56 10.47
CA ALA A 146 3.24 2.11 10.37
C ALA A 146 4.37 1.69 9.41
N GLY A 147 4.68 2.55 8.45
CA GLY A 147 5.66 2.28 7.41
C GLY A 147 5.41 3.05 6.12
N LEU A 148 6.16 2.70 5.10
CA LEU A 148 6.14 3.36 3.80
C LEU A 148 6.13 2.32 2.68
N ILE A 149 5.31 2.52 1.68
CA ILE A 149 5.38 1.88 0.38
C ILE A 149 5.95 2.91 -0.60
N TYR A 150 7.12 2.62 -1.16
CA TYR A 150 7.79 3.49 -2.11
C TYR A 150 7.93 2.79 -3.45
N ILE A 151 7.38 3.39 -4.50
CA ILE A 151 7.46 2.88 -5.88
C ILE A 151 8.36 3.81 -6.68
N ARG A 152 9.44 3.26 -7.23
CA ARG A 152 10.29 3.94 -8.16
C ARG A 152 10.02 3.45 -9.57
N THR A 153 9.70 4.37 -10.47
CA THR A 153 9.54 4.06 -11.88
C THR A 153 10.87 4.29 -12.61
N LYS A 154 11.05 3.61 -13.74
CA LYS A 154 12.32 3.68 -14.49
C LYS A 154 12.72 5.10 -14.85
N GLU A 155 14.01 5.37 -14.69
CA GLU A 155 14.61 6.64 -15.07
C GLU A 155 14.97 6.66 -16.60
N PRO A 156 15.11 7.84 -17.21
CA PRO A 156 15.76 7.97 -18.51
C PRO A 156 17.19 7.43 -18.52
N THR A 157 17.61 6.80 -19.59
CA THR A 157 18.92 6.16 -19.77
C THR A 157 19.76 6.88 -20.81
N ASP A 158 21.08 6.63 -20.81
CA ASP A 158 22.05 7.20 -21.75
C ASP A 158 22.06 6.49 -23.11
N MET A 159 21.34 5.39 -23.23
CA MET A 159 21.12 4.65 -24.48
C MET A 159 19.62 4.55 -24.75
N PHE A 160 19.28 4.43 -26.03
CA PHE A 160 17.90 4.20 -26.40
C PHE A 160 17.44 2.83 -25.94
N GLU A 161 16.35 2.80 -25.16
CA GLU A 161 15.67 1.61 -24.72
C GLU A 161 14.18 1.70 -25.05
N ALA A 162 13.59 0.57 -25.38
CA ALA A 162 12.14 0.47 -25.53
C ALA A 162 11.65 -0.88 -25.01
N ASN A 163 10.49 -0.87 -24.35
CA ASN A 163 9.81 -2.11 -24.01
C ASN A 163 8.34 -2.05 -24.41
N SER A 164 7.79 -3.19 -24.77
CA SER A 164 6.36 -3.33 -25.05
C SER A 164 5.82 -4.60 -24.40
N GLU A 165 4.57 -4.52 -23.93
CA GLU A 165 3.86 -5.64 -23.34
C GLU A 165 2.43 -5.72 -23.85
N ILE A 166 2.00 -6.93 -24.21
CA ILE A 166 0.60 -7.25 -24.51
C ILE A 166 0.20 -8.43 -23.63
N THR A 167 -0.93 -8.30 -22.92
CA THR A 167 -1.49 -9.38 -22.11
C THR A 167 -2.94 -9.64 -22.50
N LEU A 168 -3.28 -10.91 -22.68
CA LEU A 168 -4.64 -11.39 -22.93
C LEU A 168 -4.98 -12.48 -21.90
N GLY A 169 -6.19 -12.49 -21.36
CA GLY A 169 -6.54 -13.49 -20.34
C GLY A 169 -8.02 -13.70 -20.12
N SER A 170 -8.31 -14.51 -19.11
CA SER A 170 -9.67 -14.78 -18.63
C SER A 170 -10.37 -13.47 -18.26
N TYR A 171 -11.70 -13.52 -18.23
CA TYR A 171 -12.54 -12.37 -17.86
C TYR A 171 -12.30 -11.13 -18.71
N GLY A 172 -12.01 -11.31 -20.00
CA GLY A 172 -11.82 -10.22 -20.94
C GLY A 172 -10.54 -9.40 -20.74
N ILE A 173 -9.56 -9.91 -20.00
CA ILE A 173 -8.29 -9.23 -19.76
C ILE A 173 -7.62 -8.88 -21.09
N LYS A 174 -7.36 -7.59 -21.30
CA LYS A 174 -6.63 -7.00 -22.43
C LYS A 174 -5.78 -5.85 -21.90
N SER A 175 -4.48 -6.04 -21.90
CA SER A 175 -3.55 -5.02 -21.43
C SER A 175 -2.48 -4.74 -22.48
N THR A 176 -2.10 -3.47 -22.59
CA THR A 176 -1.04 -3.03 -23.50
C THR A 176 -0.15 -2.02 -22.78
N GLY A 177 1.13 -2.23 -22.82
CA GLY A 177 2.14 -1.33 -22.30
C GLY A 177 3.17 -0.99 -23.39
N LEU A 178 3.62 0.26 -23.40
CA LEU A 178 4.72 0.74 -24.24
C LEU A 178 5.52 1.75 -23.45
N ALA A 179 6.82 1.54 -23.35
CA ALA A 179 7.75 2.53 -22.82
C ALA A 179 8.97 2.64 -23.72
N PHE A 180 9.49 3.85 -23.87
CA PHE A 180 10.71 4.08 -24.61
C PHE A 180 11.39 5.37 -24.14
N GLY A 181 12.71 5.43 -24.30
CA GLY A 181 13.50 6.59 -23.89
C GLY A 181 14.94 6.49 -24.31
N GLY A 182 15.71 7.50 -23.95
CA GLY A 182 17.13 7.61 -24.25
C GLY A 182 17.56 9.07 -24.39
N PRO A 183 18.78 9.35 -24.82
CA PRO A 183 19.28 10.70 -24.99
C PRO A 183 18.64 11.38 -26.22
N PHE A 184 18.51 12.71 -26.16
CA PHE A 184 18.19 13.50 -27.34
C PHE A 184 19.42 13.54 -28.27
N LYS A 185 19.23 13.16 -29.52
CA LYS A 185 20.34 13.09 -30.52
C LYS A 185 21.16 14.38 -30.68
N GLU A 186 20.55 15.52 -30.41
CA GLU A 186 21.17 16.84 -30.57
C GLU A 186 21.79 17.36 -29.26
N ASN A 187 21.48 16.76 -28.13
CA ASN A 187 21.99 17.15 -26.83
C ASN A 187 22.02 15.94 -25.89
N GLU A 188 23.16 15.30 -25.78
CA GLU A 188 23.38 14.11 -24.94
C GLU A 188 23.19 14.38 -23.42
N ASN A 189 23.21 15.66 -23.00
CA ASN A 189 22.96 16.05 -21.62
C ASN A 189 21.46 16.05 -21.25
N ILE A 190 20.61 15.71 -22.21
CA ILE A 190 19.16 15.57 -21.95
C ILE A 190 18.73 14.17 -22.35
N SER A 191 18.16 13.44 -21.43
CA SER A 191 17.52 12.14 -21.67
C SER A 191 16.06 12.18 -21.31
N TYR A 192 15.26 11.34 -21.92
CA TYR A 192 13.81 11.25 -21.67
C TYR A 192 13.36 9.81 -21.59
N ARG A 193 12.21 9.60 -20.91
CA ARG A 193 11.47 8.34 -20.90
C ARG A 193 9.98 8.61 -20.96
N LEU A 194 9.31 7.94 -21.88
CA LEU A 194 7.85 7.93 -22.05
C LEU A 194 7.34 6.54 -21.75
N ALA A 195 6.33 6.42 -20.91
CA ALA A 195 5.64 5.17 -20.63
C ALA A 195 4.14 5.36 -20.74
N PHE A 196 3.48 4.37 -21.33
CA PHE A 196 2.03 4.32 -21.48
C PHE A 196 1.53 2.92 -21.15
N ARG A 197 0.48 2.82 -20.36
CA ARG A 197 -0.20 1.57 -20.02
C ARG A 197 -1.72 1.73 -20.17
N LYS A 198 -2.37 0.72 -20.76
CA LYS A 198 -3.83 0.58 -20.79
C LYS A 198 -4.21 -0.81 -20.36
N ASP A 199 -5.02 -0.92 -19.32
CA ASP A 199 -5.58 -2.17 -18.79
C ASP A 199 -7.09 -2.14 -18.93
N LYS A 200 -7.65 -3.22 -19.50
CA LYS A 200 -9.08 -3.48 -19.58
C LYS A 200 -9.36 -4.90 -19.18
N GLU A 201 -10.44 -5.10 -18.44
CA GLU A 201 -11.00 -6.43 -18.14
C GLU A 201 -12.50 -6.31 -17.92
N ASP A 202 -13.25 -7.36 -18.24
CA ASP A 202 -14.70 -7.42 -17.97
C ASP A 202 -14.98 -7.73 -16.49
N GLY A 203 -13.97 -8.33 -15.79
CA GLY A 203 -14.11 -8.79 -14.41
C GLY A 203 -14.86 -10.12 -14.32
N PHE A 204 -14.95 -10.64 -13.10
CA PHE A 204 -15.52 -11.97 -12.85
C PHE A 204 -16.91 -11.93 -12.20
N ARG A 205 -17.39 -10.75 -11.79
CA ARG A 205 -18.72 -10.59 -11.19
C ARG A 205 -19.79 -10.32 -12.24
N LYS A 206 -21.00 -10.76 -11.94
CA LYS A 206 -22.16 -10.55 -12.81
C LYS A 206 -23.26 -9.91 -11.99
N ASN A 207 -23.90 -8.89 -12.54
CA ASN A 207 -25.14 -8.38 -11.99
C ASN A 207 -26.31 -9.12 -12.63
N LEU A 208 -26.99 -9.94 -11.84
CA LEU A 208 -28.07 -10.80 -12.33
C LEU A 208 -29.34 -10.02 -12.60
N TYR A 209 -29.62 -8.98 -11.84
CA TYR A 209 -30.80 -8.13 -12.03
C TYR A 209 -30.71 -7.33 -13.32
N LEU A 210 -29.63 -6.62 -13.52
CA LEU A 210 -29.36 -5.83 -14.72
C LEU A 210 -28.90 -6.67 -15.93
N LYS A 211 -28.67 -7.97 -15.74
CA LYS A 211 -28.13 -8.89 -16.76
C LYS A 211 -26.80 -8.43 -17.36
N GLN A 212 -25.94 -7.83 -16.53
CA GLN A 212 -24.61 -7.38 -16.91
C GLN A 212 -23.56 -8.41 -16.52
N SER A 213 -22.63 -8.70 -17.44
CA SER A 213 -21.55 -9.68 -17.22
C SER A 213 -20.22 -9.02 -16.88
N ASP A 214 -20.17 -7.70 -16.81
CA ASP A 214 -18.99 -6.85 -16.64
C ASP A 214 -19.14 -5.82 -15.51
N THR A 215 -19.94 -6.16 -14.51
CA THR A 215 -20.26 -5.26 -13.40
C THR A 215 -19.04 -4.93 -12.49
N SER A 216 -17.97 -5.75 -12.58
CA SER A 216 -16.68 -5.52 -11.92
C SER A 216 -15.55 -5.26 -12.91
N ARG A 217 -15.87 -4.71 -14.09
CA ARG A 217 -14.88 -4.36 -15.12
C ARG A 217 -13.80 -3.42 -14.58
N LYS A 218 -12.65 -3.40 -15.26
CA LYS A 218 -11.63 -2.38 -15.09
C LYS A 218 -11.32 -1.70 -16.40
N ASP A 219 -11.14 -0.39 -16.35
CA ASP A 219 -10.73 0.44 -17.49
C ASP A 219 -9.73 1.50 -17.00
N GLU A 220 -8.47 1.11 -16.93
CA GLU A 220 -7.40 1.88 -16.31
C GLU A 220 -6.36 2.32 -17.33
N SER A 221 -5.84 3.54 -17.21
CA SER A 221 -4.71 3.99 -18.02
C SER A 221 -3.73 4.83 -17.22
N THR A 222 -2.45 4.68 -17.55
CA THR A 222 -1.35 5.46 -16.98
C THR A 222 -0.46 5.96 -18.11
N SER A 223 -0.09 7.23 -18.04
CA SER A 223 0.90 7.84 -18.94
C SER A 223 1.92 8.58 -18.10
N ARG A 224 3.20 8.47 -18.46
CA ARG A 224 4.30 9.08 -17.70
C ARG A 224 5.38 9.60 -18.64
N LEU A 225 5.85 10.81 -18.38
CA LEU A 225 7.00 11.42 -19.01
C LEU A 225 8.02 11.79 -17.95
N LYS A 226 9.26 11.32 -18.11
CA LYS A 226 10.41 11.79 -17.35
C LYS A 226 11.42 12.46 -18.28
N ILE A 227 12.05 13.52 -17.80
CA ILE A 227 13.17 14.20 -18.48
C ILE A 227 14.26 14.42 -17.45
N ASN A 228 15.47 13.98 -17.77
CA ASN A 228 16.69 14.31 -17.03
C ASN A 228 17.50 15.28 -17.89
N TRP A 229 17.90 16.39 -17.29
CA TRP A 229 18.75 17.41 -17.91
C TRP A 229 19.94 17.68 -17.01
N GLU A 230 21.13 17.53 -17.56
CA GLU A 230 22.41 17.81 -16.89
C GLU A 230 23.08 19.02 -17.54
N PRO A 231 22.67 20.26 -17.18
CA PRO A 231 23.23 21.48 -17.75
C PRO A 231 24.72 21.64 -17.45
N SER A 232 25.23 20.99 -16.43
CA SER A 232 26.65 20.92 -16.07
C SER A 232 26.95 19.60 -15.32
N GLU A 233 28.22 19.27 -15.16
CA GLU A 233 28.68 18.11 -14.34
C GLU A 233 28.24 18.20 -12.86
N LYS A 234 27.80 19.36 -12.39
CA LYS A 234 27.40 19.62 -11.00
C LYS A 234 25.89 19.85 -10.82
N THR A 235 25.15 19.84 -11.90
CA THR A 235 23.73 20.19 -11.83
C THR A 235 22.89 19.15 -12.55
N THR A 236 21.95 18.52 -11.87
CA THR A 236 20.97 17.61 -12.47
C THR A 236 19.56 18.13 -12.22
N ILE A 237 18.76 18.22 -13.26
CA ILE A 237 17.35 18.64 -13.21
C ILE A 237 16.50 17.49 -13.72
N LYS A 238 15.55 17.03 -12.91
CA LYS A 238 14.63 15.96 -13.26
C LYS A 238 13.20 16.47 -13.27
N LEU A 239 12.49 16.24 -14.37
CA LEU A 239 11.07 16.57 -14.52
C LEU A 239 10.27 15.28 -14.63
N LEU A 240 9.15 15.21 -13.92
CA LEU A 240 8.14 14.15 -14.02
C LEU A 240 6.78 14.77 -14.34
N VAL A 241 6.09 14.21 -15.32
CA VAL A 241 4.67 14.46 -15.58
C VAL A 241 3.97 13.10 -15.68
N SER A 242 2.91 12.92 -14.90
CA SER A 242 2.14 11.67 -14.91
C SER A 242 0.64 11.94 -14.98
N ARG A 243 -0.08 11.07 -15.67
CA ARG A 243 -1.54 11.04 -15.71
C ARG A 243 -2.03 9.62 -15.49
N VAL A 244 -2.92 9.45 -14.52
CA VAL A 244 -3.61 8.18 -14.24
C VAL A 244 -5.12 8.42 -14.37
N ASP A 245 -5.81 7.49 -15.01
CA ASP A 245 -7.27 7.49 -15.15
C ASP A 245 -7.80 6.07 -14.86
N LEU A 246 -8.49 5.92 -13.74
CA LEU A 246 -9.19 4.71 -13.32
C LEU A 246 -10.68 4.95 -13.48
N ASN A 247 -11.39 4.08 -14.23
CA ASN A 247 -12.81 4.22 -14.51
C ASN A 247 -13.53 2.88 -14.28
N ASP A 248 -13.57 2.47 -13.03
CA ASP A 248 -14.06 1.17 -12.58
C ASP A 248 -15.43 1.32 -11.91
N PRO A 249 -16.35 0.34 -12.04
CA PRO A 249 -17.56 0.30 -11.24
C PRO A 249 -17.28 -0.14 -9.79
N ALA A 250 -18.21 0.17 -8.91
CA ALA A 250 -18.19 -0.19 -7.49
C ALA A 250 -19.20 -1.28 -7.11
N ASP A 251 -19.71 -2.05 -8.06
CA ASP A 251 -20.68 -3.14 -7.84
C ASP A 251 -19.99 -4.46 -7.41
N ILE A 252 -19.63 -4.54 -6.15
CA ILE A 252 -18.74 -5.60 -5.63
C ILE A 252 -19.30 -6.36 -4.44
N TRP A 253 -20.32 -5.84 -3.76
CA TRP A 253 -20.94 -6.44 -2.60
C TRP A 253 -22.13 -7.32 -3.01
N THR A 254 -22.35 -8.40 -2.28
CA THR A 254 -23.41 -9.40 -2.55
C THR A 254 -24.08 -9.78 -1.26
N LEU A 255 -25.40 -9.98 -1.34
CA LEU A 255 -26.23 -10.34 -0.18
C LEU A 255 -25.97 -11.78 0.29
N ASP A 256 -25.68 -12.67 -0.64
CA ASP A 256 -25.52 -14.12 -0.40
C ASP A 256 -24.07 -14.61 -0.31
N GLY A 257 -23.10 -13.68 -0.37
CA GLY A 257 -21.68 -14.01 -0.40
C GLY A 257 -21.20 -14.67 -1.70
N SER A 258 -22.02 -14.71 -2.77
CA SER A 258 -21.63 -15.23 -4.08
C SER A 258 -20.74 -14.23 -4.86
N LEU A 259 -20.48 -14.52 -6.12
CA LEU A 259 -19.84 -13.59 -7.05
C LEU A 259 -20.85 -12.85 -7.93
N ASN A 260 -22.16 -12.99 -7.64
CA ASN A 260 -23.23 -12.34 -8.38
C ASN A 260 -23.85 -11.22 -7.56
N THR A 261 -23.90 -10.01 -8.12
CA THR A 261 -24.56 -8.87 -7.51
C THR A 261 -26.04 -8.77 -7.96
N LEU A 262 -26.81 -8.04 -7.18
CA LEU A 262 -28.23 -7.82 -7.42
C LEU A 262 -28.60 -6.32 -7.48
N SER A 263 -27.63 -5.47 -7.36
CA SER A 263 -27.74 -4.02 -7.36
C SER A 263 -28.49 -3.49 -8.56
N ASP A 264 -29.44 -2.59 -8.35
CA ASP A 264 -30.14 -1.93 -9.45
C ASP A 264 -29.50 -0.60 -9.88
N ARG A 265 -28.67 -0.01 -9.00
CA ARG A 265 -27.90 1.21 -9.24
C ARG A 265 -26.40 1.00 -9.00
N PRO A 266 -25.69 0.18 -9.81
CA PRO A 266 -24.25 -0.02 -9.65
C PRO A 266 -23.51 1.30 -9.59
N GLY A 267 -22.61 1.44 -8.61
CA GLY A 267 -21.83 2.65 -8.44
C GLY A 267 -20.58 2.73 -9.29
N MET A 268 -19.77 3.73 -9.02
CA MET A 268 -18.50 4.02 -9.67
C MET A 268 -17.38 4.13 -8.61
N ASP A 269 -16.20 3.65 -8.99
CA ASP A 269 -14.92 3.90 -8.30
C ASP A 269 -13.91 4.45 -9.30
N SER A 270 -14.02 5.74 -9.56
CA SER A 270 -13.24 6.45 -10.58
C SER A 270 -12.23 7.37 -9.91
N GLN A 271 -11.01 7.41 -10.43
CA GLN A 271 -9.97 8.33 -9.99
C GLN A 271 -9.18 8.86 -11.20
N LYS A 272 -9.06 10.19 -11.31
CA LYS A 272 -8.24 10.86 -12.30
C LYS A 272 -7.20 11.70 -11.60
N THR A 273 -5.93 11.37 -11.79
CA THR A 273 -4.82 12.07 -11.12
C THR A 273 -3.84 12.57 -12.16
N SER A 274 -3.54 13.88 -12.11
CA SER A 274 -2.42 14.51 -12.83
C SER A 274 -1.36 14.89 -11.81
N SER A 275 -0.10 14.58 -12.10
CA SER A 275 1.01 14.80 -11.18
C SER A 275 2.20 15.42 -11.87
N TYR A 276 2.87 16.30 -11.16
CA TYR A 276 4.05 17.02 -11.61
C TYR A 276 5.12 16.96 -10.53
N GLY A 277 6.34 16.60 -10.92
CA GLY A 277 7.52 16.57 -10.06
C GLY A 277 8.67 17.34 -10.72
N LEU A 278 9.34 18.16 -9.95
CA LEU A 278 10.58 18.83 -10.35
C LEU A 278 11.63 18.63 -9.26
N LYS A 279 12.75 18.01 -9.63
CA LYS A 279 13.89 17.83 -8.72
C LYS A 279 15.11 18.52 -9.28
N ILE A 280 15.82 19.25 -8.43
CA ILE A 280 17.06 19.94 -8.79
C ILE A 280 18.12 19.50 -7.79
N PHE A 281 19.23 18.99 -8.29
CA PHE A 281 20.40 18.58 -7.54
C PHE A 281 21.57 19.47 -7.95
N GLN A 282 22.25 20.02 -6.98
CA GLN A 282 23.40 20.89 -7.20
C GLN A 282 24.55 20.52 -6.28
N ASP A 283 25.61 20.00 -6.87
CA ASP A 283 26.81 19.60 -6.16
C ASP A 283 27.69 20.81 -5.81
N PHE A 284 28.17 20.80 -4.58
CA PHE A 284 29.18 21.69 -4.04
C PHE A 284 30.34 20.87 -3.47
N GLU A 285 31.41 21.53 -3.11
CA GLU A 285 32.51 20.86 -2.41
C GLU A 285 32.08 20.51 -0.98
N GLY A 286 31.93 19.21 -0.70
CA GLY A 286 31.57 18.70 0.62
C GLY A 286 30.09 18.45 0.86
N PHE A 287 29.19 18.90 0.00
CA PHE A 287 27.74 18.65 0.12
C PHE A 287 26.98 18.90 -1.19
N GLU A 288 25.77 18.34 -1.28
CA GLU A 288 24.80 18.59 -2.34
C GLU A 288 23.59 19.34 -1.78
N ILE A 289 23.02 20.24 -2.59
CA ILE A 289 21.70 20.84 -2.35
C ILE A 289 20.68 20.15 -3.22
N GLN A 290 19.59 19.70 -2.61
CA GLN A 290 18.46 19.12 -3.30
C GLN A 290 17.21 19.97 -3.10
N SER A 291 16.47 20.22 -4.20
CA SER A 291 15.15 20.84 -4.17
C SER A 291 14.15 19.91 -4.83
N LEU A 292 13.11 19.51 -4.11
CA LEU A 292 12.06 18.60 -4.58
C LEU A 292 10.72 19.35 -4.51
N THR A 293 10.11 19.56 -5.66
CA THR A 293 8.79 20.18 -5.79
C THR A 293 7.82 19.17 -6.37
N SER A 294 6.65 18.99 -5.78
CA SER A 294 5.61 18.12 -6.29
C SER A 294 4.25 18.79 -6.27
N SER A 295 3.39 18.43 -7.21
CA SER A 295 1.98 18.85 -7.22
C SER A 295 1.12 17.75 -7.82
N THR A 296 -0.04 17.50 -7.19
CA THR A 296 -1.05 16.58 -7.72
C THR A 296 -2.41 17.25 -7.77
N ASP A 297 -3.19 16.89 -8.78
CA ASP A 297 -4.60 17.26 -8.95
C ASP A 297 -5.39 15.97 -9.18
N THR A 298 -6.31 15.64 -8.28
CA THR A 298 -7.00 14.35 -8.25
C THR A 298 -8.50 14.54 -8.10
N ASP A 299 -9.25 14.06 -9.10
CA ASP A 299 -10.72 13.92 -9.06
C ASP A 299 -11.08 12.46 -8.72
N VAL A 300 -11.94 12.25 -7.74
CA VAL A 300 -12.47 10.93 -7.36
C VAL A 300 -14.00 10.98 -7.41
N ILE A 301 -14.59 9.98 -8.05
CA ILE A 301 -16.01 9.67 -7.95
C ILE A 301 -16.12 8.32 -7.27
N PHE A 302 -16.73 8.29 -6.10
CA PHE A 302 -17.04 7.05 -5.40
C PHE A 302 -18.55 7.01 -5.13
N SER A 303 -19.23 6.07 -5.77
CA SER A 303 -20.66 5.86 -5.54
C SER A 303 -20.97 4.37 -5.44
N TYR A 304 -22.00 4.02 -4.74
CA TYR A 304 -22.44 2.65 -4.54
C TYR A 304 -23.93 2.56 -4.26
N ASP A 305 -24.50 1.43 -4.66
CA ASP A 305 -25.79 0.97 -4.18
C ASP A 305 -25.67 0.59 -2.70
N ALA A 306 -26.36 1.30 -1.83
CA ALA A 306 -26.19 1.16 -0.40
C ALA A 306 -26.98 -0.01 0.20
N ASP A 307 -28.04 -0.46 -0.47
CA ASP A 307 -28.84 -1.60 -0.06
C ASP A 307 -28.41 -2.92 -0.75
N TRP A 308 -27.56 -2.86 -1.81
CA TRP A 308 -27.02 -3.96 -2.61
C TRP A 308 -28.06 -4.84 -3.31
N GLY A 309 -29.30 -4.40 -3.35
CA GLY A 309 -30.42 -5.17 -3.86
C GLY A 309 -31.16 -4.49 -4.99
N ASN A 310 -32.45 -4.72 -5.03
CA ASN A 310 -33.38 -4.16 -6.00
C ASN A 310 -34.82 -4.38 -5.53
N GLU A 311 -35.82 -3.86 -6.27
CA GLU A 311 -37.23 -4.01 -5.93
C GLU A 311 -37.72 -5.44 -5.75
N ASP A 312 -37.17 -6.40 -6.51
CA ASP A 312 -37.51 -7.82 -6.37
C ASP A 312 -36.91 -8.43 -5.10
N SER A 313 -35.69 -8.01 -4.73
CA SER A 313 -34.98 -8.48 -3.53
C SER A 313 -35.73 -8.12 -2.26
N TRP A 314 -36.33 -6.95 -2.22
CA TRP A 314 -36.92 -6.37 -1.01
C TRP A 314 -38.44 -6.48 -0.95
N SER A 315 -39.11 -6.90 -2.03
CA SER A 315 -40.56 -7.05 -2.06
C SER A 315 -41.10 -7.88 -0.89
N PRO A 316 -42.16 -7.42 -0.16
CA PRO A 316 -43.06 -6.28 -0.47
C PRO A 316 -42.62 -4.91 0.11
N PHE A 317 -41.41 -4.79 0.65
CA PHE A 317 -40.87 -3.54 1.18
C PHE A 317 -40.33 -2.69 0.01
N ILE A 318 -40.37 -1.38 0.18
CA ILE A 318 -39.58 -0.45 -0.64
C ILE A 318 -38.30 -0.19 0.12
N TYR A 319 -37.14 -0.53 -0.46
CA TYR A 319 -35.84 -0.32 0.14
C TYR A 319 -34.84 -0.06 -0.99
N ASP A 320 -34.53 1.22 -1.23
CA ASP A 320 -33.72 1.68 -2.36
C ASP A 320 -32.86 2.86 -1.89
N TYR A 321 -31.56 2.64 -1.80
CA TYR A 321 -30.61 3.60 -1.26
C TYR A 321 -29.35 3.69 -2.11
N PHE A 322 -28.91 4.91 -2.35
CA PHE A 322 -27.70 5.19 -3.14
C PHE A 322 -26.86 6.27 -2.48
N SER A 323 -25.54 6.13 -2.52
CA SER A 323 -24.59 7.13 -2.04
C SER A 323 -23.57 7.50 -3.11
N GLU A 324 -23.28 8.80 -3.27
CA GLU A 324 -22.29 9.34 -4.17
C GLU A 324 -21.41 10.36 -3.45
N THR A 325 -20.10 10.23 -3.61
CA THR A 325 -19.11 11.22 -3.16
C THR A 325 -18.27 11.67 -4.34
N LEU A 326 -18.27 12.97 -4.62
CA LEU A 326 -17.40 13.62 -5.59
C LEU A 326 -16.32 14.37 -4.81
N ARG A 327 -15.04 14.00 -5.02
CA ARG A 327 -13.90 14.56 -4.30
C ARG A 327 -12.92 15.18 -5.28
N ASP A 328 -12.55 16.42 -5.07
CA ASP A 328 -11.44 17.12 -5.69
C ASP A 328 -10.35 17.33 -4.65
N ARG A 329 -9.13 16.81 -4.91
CA ARG A 329 -7.98 16.98 -4.03
C ARG A 329 -6.80 17.54 -4.81
N ARG A 330 -6.19 18.60 -4.23
CA ARG A 330 -4.94 19.15 -4.68
C ARG A 330 -3.89 19.05 -3.60
N THR A 331 -2.72 18.57 -3.98
CA THR A 331 -1.58 18.46 -3.07
C THR A 331 -0.43 19.24 -3.67
N PHE A 332 0.28 20.01 -2.83
CA PHE A 332 1.52 20.67 -3.17
C PHE A 332 2.58 20.35 -2.13
N GLY A 333 3.74 19.87 -2.56
CA GLY A 333 4.88 19.57 -1.71
C GLY A 333 6.13 20.32 -2.16
N GLN A 334 6.88 20.86 -1.20
CA GLN A 334 8.21 21.43 -1.42
C GLN A 334 9.14 20.95 -0.33
N GLU A 335 10.29 20.42 -0.74
CA GLU A 335 11.33 20.00 0.19
C GLU A 335 12.70 20.49 -0.26
N PHE A 336 13.49 21.00 0.68
CA PHE A 336 14.89 21.35 0.49
C PHE A 336 15.75 20.49 1.41
N ARG A 337 16.82 19.93 0.85
CA ARG A 337 17.78 19.11 1.59
C ARG A 337 19.20 19.61 1.34
N LEU A 338 20.00 19.53 2.39
CA LEU A 338 21.45 19.61 2.34
C LEU A 338 21.98 18.23 2.68
N VAL A 339 22.74 17.64 1.79
CA VAL A 339 23.25 16.27 1.92
C VAL A 339 24.76 16.30 1.87
N SER A 340 25.45 15.84 2.90
CA SER A 340 26.91 15.79 2.92
C SER A 340 27.45 14.74 1.95
N ASP A 341 28.69 14.87 1.55
CA ASP A 341 29.41 13.77 0.89
C ASP A 341 29.48 12.53 1.78
N GLU A 342 29.69 11.38 1.15
CA GLU A 342 29.86 10.12 1.87
C GLU A 342 31.01 10.15 2.89
N ALA A 343 30.81 9.48 4.02
CA ALA A 343 31.85 9.29 5.01
C ALA A 343 32.93 8.33 4.50
N ASP A 344 34.18 8.71 4.68
CA ASP A 344 35.34 7.90 4.32
C ASP A 344 36.38 7.94 5.43
N LEU A 345 36.52 6.86 6.19
CA LEU A 345 37.50 6.75 7.28
C LEU A 345 38.96 6.94 6.79
N LYS A 346 39.25 6.54 5.54
CA LYS A 346 40.59 6.71 4.95
C LYS A 346 40.90 8.18 4.70
N ARG A 347 39.87 9.01 4.45
CA ARG A 347 39.96 10.46 4.30
C ARG A 347 39.68 11.22 5.60
N ASN A 348 39.57 10.51 6.73
CA ASN A 348 39.20 11.05 8.05
C ASN A 348 37.80 11.71 8.10
N LYS A 349 36.90 11.34 7.18
CA LYS A 349 35.50 11.74 7.17
C LYS A 349 34.67 10.64 7.85
N LYS A 350 34.25 10.89 9.08
CA LYS A 350 33.50 9.92 9.91
C LYS A 350 32.00 10.19 9.97
N ILE A 351 31.57 11.32 9.45
CA ILE A 351 30.21 11.84 9.61
C ILE A 351 29.61 12.05 8.24
N GLU A 352 28.44 11.48 8.07
CA GLU A 352 27.48 11.84 7.04
C GLU A 352 26.32 12.55 7.71
N TRP A 353 25.75 13.52 7.02
CA TRP A 353 24.60 14.23 7.57
C TRP A 353 23.65 14.68 6.46
N ILE A 354 22.38 14.79 6.84
CA ILE A 354 21.32 15.36 6.03
C ILE A 354 20.54 16.31 6.91
N PHE A 355 20.24 17.49 6.42
CA PHE A 355 19.33 18.46 7.03
C PHE A 355 18.36 18.94 5.98
N GLY A 356 17.10 19.09 6.36
CA GLY A 356 16.10 19.56 5.44
C GLY A 356 14.93 20.24 6.10
N VAL A 357 14.16 20.91 5.25
CA VAL A 357 12.87 21.49 5.58
C VAL A 357 11.87 21.06 4.54
N SER A 358 10.63 20.79 4.94
CA SER A 358 9.56 20.46 4.00
C SER A 358 8.27 21.19 4.33
N TYR A 359 7.49 21.42 3.30
CA TYR A 359 6.15 21.98 3.35
C TYR A 359 5.23 21.10 2.51
N LEU A 360 4.08 20.72 3.06
CA LEU A 360 3.04 19.96 2.37
C LEU A 360 1.69 20.66 2.58
N GLU A 361 1.01 21.00 1.49
CA GLU A 361 -0.34 21.55 1.52
C GLU A 361 -1.30 20.52 0.85
N ILE A 362 -2.42 20.24 1.50
CA ILE A 362 -3.54 19.47 0.94
C ILE A 362 -4.78 20.34 0.96
N LYS A 363 -5.43 20.48 -0.19
CA LYS A 363 -6.76 21.08 -0.32
C LYS A 363 -7.72 20.03 -0.87
N GLU A 364 -8.87 19.91 -0.21
CA GLU A 364 -9.87 18.94 -0.63
C GLU A 364 -11.27 19.54 -0.55
N SER A 365 -12.09 19.22 -1.53
CA SER A 365 -13.52 19.50 -1.55
C SER A 365 -14.28 18.20 -1.77
N ASN A 366 -15.28 17.92 -0.92
CA ASN A 366 -16.14 16.76 -1.04
C ASN A 366 -17.60 17.19 -1.19
N LEU A 367 -18.25 16.72 -2.22
CA LEU A 367 -19.69 16.80 -2.38
C LEU A 367 -20.25 15.40 -2.18
N LYS A 368 -20.89 15.16 -1.03
CA LYS A 368 -21.60 13.91 -0.72
C LYS A 368 -23.07 14.09 -0.98
N LYS A 369 -23.69 13.08 -1.63
CA LYS A 369 -25.12 12.99 -1.89
C LYS A 369 -25.59 11.61 -1.50
N ASP A 370 -26.63 11.55 -0.71
CA ASP A 370 -27.30 10.33 -0.32
C ASP A 370 -28.78 10.43 -0.69
N ASP A 371 -29.28 9.45 -1.44
CA ASP A 371 -30.67 9.32 -1.81
C ASP A 371 -31.21 8.01 -1.23
N GLY A 372 -32.43 8.01 -0.70
CA GLY A 372 -33.03 6.82 -0.14
C GLY A 372 -34.55 6.84 -0.14
N ASN A 373 -35.13 5.65 -0.13
CA ASN A 373 -36.56 5.46 0.00
C ASN A 373 -36.85 4.16 0.76
N TYR A 374 -37.59 4.28 1.87
CA TYR A 374 -38.02 3.15 2.66
C TYR A 374 -39.56 3.11 2.78
N GLY A 375 -40.16 1.94 2.57
CA GLY A 375 -41.59 1.74 2.76
C GLY A 375 -41.93 0.36 3.31
N ASP A 376 -42.60 0.33 4.45
CA ASP A 376 -43.17 -0.87 5.04
C ASP A 376 -44.62 -1.00 4.55
N PRO A 377 -45.06 -2.14 3.98
CA PRO A 377 -46.45 -2.34 3.55
C PRO A 377 -47.49 -2.24 4.69
N SER A 378 -47.06 -2.40 5.92
CA SER A 378 -47.93 -2.25 7.10
C SER A 378 -48.07 -0.79 7.54
N ASP A 379 -47.22 0.11 7.05
CA ASP A 379 -47.28 1.54 7.40
C ASP A 379 -48.11 2.32 6.37
N PRO A 380 -49.27 2.83 6.74
CA PRO A 380 -50.13 3.57 5.80
C PRO A 380 -49.61 4.97 5.45
N TYR A 381 -48.56 5.45 6.09
CA TYR A 381 -47.97 6.78 5.87
C TYR A 381 -46.72 6.76 5.02
N GLY A 382 -46.13 5.58 4.80
CA GLY A 382 -45.01 5.40 3.89
C GLY A 382 -45.37 5.42 2.39
N PRO A 383 -44.39 5.35 1.47
CA PRO A 383 -42.96 5.29 1.74
C PRO A 383 -42.33 6.63 2.16
N TYR A 384 -41.18 6.58 2.82
CA TYR A 384 -40.40 7.73 3.27
C TYR A 384 -39.19 7.92 2.38
N ALA A 385 -39.19 8.98 1.58
CA ALA A 385 -38.02 9.36 0.80
C ALA A 385 -37.11 10.28 1.61
N SER A 386 -35.82 9.99 1.57
CA SER A 386 -34.77 10.83 2.12
C SER A 386 -33.81 11.25 1.03
N SER A 387 -33.38 12.50 1.05
CA SER A 387 -32.33 13.00 0.17
C SER A 387 -31.49 14.00 0.94
N SER A 388 -30.19 13.80 0.96
CA SER A 388 -29.27 14.69 1.63
C SER A 388 -28.12 15.07 0.71
N SER A 389 -27.60 16.28 0.88
CA SER A 389 -26.42 16.75 0.16
C SER A 389 -25.58 17.63 1.07
N SER A 390 -24.31 17.32 1.19
CA SER A 390 -23.34 18.13 1.93
C SER A 390 -22.11 18.43 1.10
N LEU A 391 -21.66 19.68 1.14
CA LEU A 391 -20.39 20.11 0.55
C LEU A 391 -19.44 20.48 1.66
N SER A 392 -18.29 19.85 1.69
CA SER A 392 -17.22 20.18 2.64
C SER A 392 -15.98 20.69 1.93
N LYS A 393 -15.19 21.49 2.65
CA LYS A 393 -13.89 22.00 2.24
C LYS A 393 -12.89 21.74 3.35
N TYR A 394 -11.75 21.23 2.99
CA TYR A 394 -10.64 20.95 3.88
C TYR A 394 -9.36 21.54 3.31
N LYS A 395 -8.56 22.18 4.17
CA LYS A 395 -7.21 22.60 3.89
C LYS A 395 -6.31 22.12 5.03
N SER A 396 -5.13 21.62 4.71
CA SER A 396 -4.12 21.24 5.69
C SER A 396 -2.76 21.72 5.23
N GLU A 397 -1.97 22.20 6.17
CA GLU A 397 -0.60 22.65 5.97
C GLU A 397 0.30 21.97 6.99
N ASN A 398 1.38 21.35 6.51
CA ASN A 398 2.40 20.72 7.33
C ASN A 398 3.74 21.40 7.03
N PHE A 399 4.37 21.96 8.04
CA PHE A 399 5.75 22.44 7.96
C PHE A 399 6.65 21.57 8.82
N SER A 400 7.80 21.18 8.33
CA SER A 400 8.71 20.36 9.11
C SER A 400 10.18 20.72 8.92
N VAL A 401 10.95 20.42 9.97
CA VAL A 401 12.40 20.47 9.98
C VAL A 401 12.91 19.10 10.39
N PHE A 402 13.85 18.56 9.62
CA PHE A 402 14.37 17.22 9.86
C PHE A 402 15.87 17.12 9.61
N GLY A 403 16.48 16.09 10.14
CA GLY A 403 17.86 15.77 9.88
C GLY A 403 18.21 14.35 10.30
N ASN A 404 19.27 13.83 9.70
CA ASN A 404 19.91 12.57 10.06
C ASN A 404 21.42 12.78 10.14
N ILE A 405 22.06 12.11 11.08
CA ILE A 405 23.51 12.09 11.23
C ILE A 405 23.94 10.63 11.37
N ASP A 406 24.79 10.18 10.46
CA ASP A 406 25.44 8.89 10.50
C ASP A 406 26.89 9.06 10.93
N TYR A 407 27.28 8.38 11.97
CA TYR A 407 28.62 8.43 12.54
C TYR A 407 29.32 7.07 12.50
N LEU A 408 30.42 6.99 11.78
CA LEU A 408 31.27 5.81 11.76
C LEU A 408 32.11 5.73 13.05
N LEU A 409 31.64 4.92 14.02
CA LEU A 409 32.38 4.62 15.24
C LEU A 409 33.65 3.85 14.93
N SER A 410 33.59 2.94 13.95
CA SER A 410 34.72 2.18 13.42
C SER A 410 34.43 1.77 11.97
N GLU A 411 35.34 1.06 11.30
CA GLU A 411 35.13 0.48 9.96
C GLU A 411 33.96 -0.51 9.89
N THR A 412 33.50 -1.01 11.03
CA THR A 412 32.47 -2.04 11.13
C THR A 412 31.25 -1.59 11.94
N ILE A 413 31.25 -0.41 12.53
CA ILE A 413 30.15 0.05 13.39
C ILE A 413 29.73 1.46 12.96
N LYS A 414 28.46 1.60 12.58
CA LYS A 414 27.80 2.87 12.25
C LYS A 414 26.69 3.16 13.27
N LEU A 415 26.65 4.37 13.79
CA LEU A 415 25.54 4.92 14.59
C LEU A 415 24.78 5.91 13.74
N SER A 416 23.46 5.76 13.65
CA SER A 416 22.57 6.69 12.95
C SER A 416 21.61 7.35 13.92
N LEU A 417 21.41 8.66 13.76
CA LEU A 417 20.54 9.50 14.60
C LEU A 417 19.69 10.37 13.69
N GLY A 418 18.41 10.07 13.59
CA GLY A 418 17.42 10.86 12.83
C GLY A 418 16.40 11.54 13.73
N MET A 419 15.99 12.75 13.37
CA MET A 419 14.94 13.51 14.06
C MET A 419 14.14 14.33 13.06
N ARG A 420 12.84 14.49 13.33
CA ARG A 420 11.93 15.40 12.66
C ARG A 420 11.01 16.06 13.66
N TRP A 421 10.80 17.35 13.49
CA TRP A 421 9.75 18.12 14.13
C TRP A 421 8.79 18.59 13.03
N GLU A 422 7.49 18.54 13.31
CA GLU A 422 6.44 18.88 12.36
C GLU A 422 5.35 19.70 13.05
N ASP A 423 4.97 20.80 12.42
CA ASP A 423 3.85 21.66 12.76
C ASP A 423 2.74 21.43 11.74
N TRP A 424 1.57 21.04 12.21
CA TRP A 424 0.41 20.77 11.40
C TRP A 424 -0.76 21.64 11.81
N GLU A 425 -1.37 22.29 10.84
CA GLU A 425 -2.57 23.08 10.97
C GLU A 425 -3.59 22.65 9.92
N SER A 426 -4.89 22.70 10.25
CA SER A 426 -5.92 22.45 9.25
C SER A 426 -7.16 23.31 9.47
N GLU A 427 -7.89 23.52 8.38
CA GLU A 427 -9.16 24.24 8.32
C GLU A 427 -10.21 23.34 7.67
N TYR A 428 -11.35 23.22 8.27
CA TYR A 428 -12.52 22.49 7.75
C TYR A 428 -13.79 23.31 7.90
N SER A 429 -14.63 23.28 6.88
CA SER A 429 -16.01 23.78 6.94
C SER A 429 -16.93 22.98 6.03
N ASP A 430 -18.21 22.88 6.41
CA ASP A 430 -19.21 22.24 5.59
C ASP A 430 -20.56 23.01 5.56
N THR A 431 -21.46 22.55 4.67
CA THR A 431 -22.81 23.13 4.52
C THR A 431 -23.78 22.71 5.63
N LEU A 432 -23.37 21.80 6.53
CA LEU A 432 -24.13 21.38 7.70
C LEU A 432 -23.87 22.31 8.91
N GLY A 433 -22.85 23.17 8.81
CA GLY A 433 -22.47 24.16 9.81
C GLY A 433 -21.32 23.73 10.71
N ASP A 434 -20.64 22.64 10.39
CA ASP A 434 -19.43 22.23 11.12
C ASP A 434 -18.22 23.05 10.66
N GLU A 435 -17.45 23.60 11.62
CA GLU A 435 -16.20 24.31 11.40
C GLU A 435 -15.16 23.82 12.41
N PHE A 436 -13.97 23.45 11.93
CA PHE A 436 -12.84 22.97 12.75
C PHE A 436 -11.52 23.59 12.29
N ASN A 437 -10.67 23.95 13.25
CA ASN A 437 -9.33 24.47 12.99
C ASN A 437 -8.31 23.81 13.95
N PRO A 438 -8.15 22.47 13.90
CA PRO A 438 -7.19 21.79 14.77
C PRO A 438 -5.77 22.03 14.31
N SER A 439 -4.85 22.06 15.28
CA SER A 439 -3.42 22.14 15.06
C SER A 439 -2.66 21.29 16.07
N ASN A 440 -1.54 20.72 15.67
CA ASN A 440 -0.69 19.91 16.53
C ASN A 440 0.77 20.07 16.16
N ASN A 441 1.64 20.05 17.19
CA ASN A 441 3.07 19.90 17.04
C ASN A 441 3.46 18.46 17.34
N MET A 442 4.20 17.82 16.45
CA MET A 442 4.59 16.43 16.57
C MET A 442 6.10 16.28 16.40
N SER A 443 6.67 15.24 16.97
CA SER A 443 8.07 14.90 16.74
C SER A 443 8.27 13.40 16.68
N GLY A 444 9.15 12.99 15.78
CA GLY A 444 9.59 11.62 15.62
C GLY A 444 11.09 11.55 15.43
N GLY A 445 11.61 10.34 15.50
CA GLY A 445 13.05 10.15 15.33
C GLY A 445 13.42 8.68 15.31
N LYS A 446 14.68 8.42 14.99
CA LYS A 446 15.26 7.08 14.97
C LYS A 446 16.69 7.13 15.52
N ILE A 447 17.00 6.15 16.31
CA ILE A 447 18.38 5.84 16.67
C ILE A 447 18.66 4.39 16.26
N SER A 448 19.74 4.16 15.53
CA SER A 448 20.13 2.81 15.15
C SER A 448 21.64 2.61 15.25
N LEU A 449 22.01 1.37 15.51
CA LEU A 449 23.37 0.89 15.54
C LEU A 449 23.50 -0.29 14.59
N ILE A 450 24.37 -0.15 13.59
CA ILE A 450 24.67 -1.21 12.63
C ILE A 450 26.07 -1.71 12.91
N LYS A 451 26.23 -3.03 12.96
CA LYS A 451 27.54 -3.69 13.07
C LYS A 451 27.73 -4.63 11.89
N LYS A 452 28.70 -4.32 11.05
CA LYS A 452 29.19 -5.21 9.99
C LYS A 452 30.02 -6.33 10.60
N ILE A 453 29.68 -7.57 10.25
CA ILE A 453 30.39 -8.80 10.59
C ILE A 453 31.09 -9.31 9.32
N GLU A 454 32.01 -10.27 9.46
CA GLU A 454 32.62 -10.93 8.30
C GLU A 454 31.56 -11.54 7.36
N ASN A 455 31.88 -11.62 6.05
CA ASN A 455 31.04 -12.24 5.01
C ASN A 455 29.73 -11.49 4.71
N ASP A 456 29.78 -10.16 4.54
CA ASP A 456 28.63 -9.33 4.13
C ASP A 456 27.37 -9.54 5.00
N THR A 457 27.60 -9.72 6.28
CA THR A 457 26.56 -9.84 7.30
C THR A 457 26.55 -8.61 8.17
N ASN A 458 25.39 -7.99 8.29
CA ASN A 458 25.13 -6.86 9.17
C ASN A 458 24.11 -7.24 10.24
N ILE A 459 24.36 -6.84 11.48
CA ILE A 459 23.39 -6.89 12.57
C ILE A 459 23.06 -5.45 12.92
N PHE A 460 21.79 -5.16 13.11
CA PHE A 460 21.35 -3.85 13.55
C PHE A 460 20.40 -3.92 14.75
N ALA A 461 20.41 -2.87 15.54
CA ALA A 461 19.40 -2.60 16.55
C ALA A 461 18.90 -1.17 16.38
N SER A 462 17.61 -0.96 16.42
CA SER A 462 17.02 0.38 16.26
C SER A 462 15.86 0.64 17.21
N ILE A 463 15.66 1.91 17.53
CA ILE A 463 14.48 2.44 18.20
C ILE A 463 13.99 3.58 17.33
N ALA A 464 12.74 3.50 16.89
CA ALA A 464 12.12 4.51 16.05
C ALA A 464 10.80 4.99 16.67
N LYS A 465 10.60 6.30 16.73
CA LYS A 465 9.33 6.92 17.12
C LYS A 465 8.70 7.57 15.91
N GLY A 466 7.49 7.11 15.58
CA GLY A 466 6.62 7.73 14.57
C GLY A 466 5.41 8.37 15.22
N TYR A 467 4.70 9.14 14.43
CA TYR A 467 3.47 9.83 14.82
C TYR A 467 2.50 9.90 13.65
N LYS A 468 1.24 10.09 13.98
CA LYS A 468 0.14 10.32 13.06
C LYS A 468 -0.62 11.54 13.59
N GLN A 469 -0.96 12.46 12.70
CA GLN A 469 -1.64 13.70 13.08
C GLN A 469 -3.00 13.45 13.73
N GLY A 470 -3.44 14.39 14.55
CA GLY A 470 -4.80 14.45 15.08
C GLY A 470 -5.83 14.77 13.98
N GLY A 471 -7.06 14.99 14.37
CA GLY A 471 -8.11 15.31 13.42
C GLY A 471 -9.46 15.58 14.10
N PHE A 472 -10.52 15.43 13.32
CA PHE A 472 -11.89 15.71 13.75
C PHE A 472 -12.89 14.69 13.17
N ASN A 473 -14.03 14.54 13.85
CA ASN A 473 -15.14 13.69 13.46
C ASN A 473 -16.25 14.53 12.82
N LEU A 474 -16.87 14.01 11.77
CA LEU A 474 -17.93 14.66 11.01
C LEU A 474 -19.29 13.99 11.15
N GLY A 475 -20.34 14.71 10.78
CA GLY A 475 -21.66 14.15 10.51
C GLY A 475 -22.42 13.65 11.75
N LEU A 476 -22.00 14.05 12.94
CA LEU A 476 -22.65 13.60 14.16
C LEU A 476 -23.91 14.43 14.53
N GLY A 477 -24.32 15.41 13.69
CA GLY A 477 -25.43 16.31 14.00
C GLY A 477 -25.21 17.06 15.31
N LEU A 478 -24.02 17.53 15.55
CA LEU A 478 -23.43 17.84 16.84
C LEU A 478 -23.81 19.19 17.43
N ALA A 479 -24.97 19.70 17.10
CA ALA A 479 -25.59 20.78 17.88
C ALA A 479 -25.92 20.37 19.34
N SER A 480 -25.62 19.15 19.81
CA SER A 480 -25.87 18.73 21.20
C SER A 480 -24.58 18.78 22.02
N ASP A 481 -24.56 19.59 23.06
CA ASP A 481 -23.46 19.81 24.02
C ASP A 481 -22.84 18.53 24.64
N SER A 482 -23.52 17.40 24.57
CA SER A 482 -23.05 16.13 25.15
C SER A 482 -22.01 15.40 24.31
N LEU A 483 -21.79 15.80 23.06
CA LEU A 483 -20.86 15.17 22.13
C LEU A 483 -19.60 16.01 21.83
N ASN A 484 -19.53 17.25 22.31
CA ASN A 484 -18.41 18.18 22.08
C ASN A 484 -17.02 17.59 22.45
N ASN A 485 -16.96 16.67 23.43
CA ASN A 485 -15.70 16.03 23.83
C ASN A 485 -15.18 14.96 22.84
N ASN A 486 -15.91 14.66 21.75
CA ASN A 486 -15.56 13.65 20.77
C ASN A 486 -15.35 14.22 19.36
N LEU A 487 -15.39 15.54 19.22
CA LEU A 487 -15.24 16.20 17.91
C LEU A 487 -13.81 16.15 17.41
N LEU A 488 -12.86 16.38 18.29
CA LEU A 488 -11.43 16.35 18.00
C LEU A 488 -10.79 15.10 18.58
N TYR A 489 -9.76 14.62 17.93
CA TYR A 489 -8.88 13.58 18.43
C TYR A 489 -7.43 13.98 18.27
N ASP A 490 -6.60 13.56 19.22
CA ASP A 490 -5.20 13.90 19.32
C ASP A 490 -4.30 13.05 18.39
N PRO A 491 -3.04 13.43 18.16
CA PRO A 491 -2.06 12.61 17.48
C PRO A 491 -1.87 11.24 18.13
N GLU A 492 -1.61 10.23 17.31
CA GLU A 492 -1.19 8.90 17.75
C GLU A 492 0.32 8.77 17.63
N TYR A 493 0.95 8.07 18.57
CA TYR A 493 2.38 7.79 18.57
C TYR A 493 2.66 6.29 18.55
N LEU A 494 3.76 5.91 17.90
CA LEU A 494 4.27 4.54 17.84
C LEU A 494 5.75 4.54 18.16
N THR A 495 6.15 3.81 19.20
CA THR A 495 7.55 3.53 19.48
C THR A 495 7.85 2.09 19.10
N ASN A 496 8.79 1.91 18.17
CA ASN A 496 9.14 0.62 17.60
C ASN A 496 10.59 0.26 17.92
N TYR A 497 10.81 -0.94 18.41
CA TYR A 497 12.12 -1.53 18.72
C TYR A 497 12.37 -2.66 17.75
N GLU A 498 13.54 -2.67 17.11
CA GLU A 498 13.94 -3.73 16.18
C GLU A 498 15.32 -4.28 16.51
N LEU A 499 15.45 -5.57 16.28
CA LEU A 499 16.73 -6.26 16.22
C LEU A 499 16.73 -7.11 14.95
N GLY A 500 17.68 -6.86 14.05
CA GLY A 500 17.70 -7.50 12.76
C GLY A 500 19.09 -7.97 12.34
N ILE A 501 19.09 -8.87 11.37
CA ILE A 501 20.25 -9.39 10.67
C ILE A 501 19.97 -9.40 9.18
N ASN A 502 20.88 -8.86 8.39
CA ASN A 502 20.92 -8.94 6.94
C ASN A 502 22.22 -9.64 6.54
N SER A 503 22.14 -10.64 5.68
CA SER A 503 23.32 -11.46 5.33
C SER A 503 23.27 -11.90 3.86
N LYS A 504 24.40 -11.80 3.19
CA LYS A 504 24.70 -12.48 1.93
C LYS A 504 25.69 -13.60 2.25
N ALA A 505 25.27 -14.84 2.14
CA ALA A 505 26.06 -16.02 2.51
C ALA A 505 26.34 -16.92 1.31
N MET A 506 27.34 -17.81 1.41
CA MET A 506 27.73 -18.78 0.39
C MET A 506 28.02 -18.11 -0.99
N ASP A 507 28.91 -17.13 -1.00
CA ASP A 507 29.25 -16.35 -2.20
C ASP A 507 28.01 -15.71 -2.85
N SER A 508 27.19 -15.06 -2.03
CA SER A 508 25.92 -14.39 -2.42
C SER A 508 24.83 -15.30 -2.95
N ARG A 509 24.94 -16.61 -2.87
CA ARG A 509 23.88 -17.54 -3.25
C ARG A 509 22.69 -17.54 -2.28
N ILE A 510 22.86 -17.04 -1.07
CA ILE A 510 21.80 -16.89 -0.08
C ILE A 510 21.73 -15.43 0.32
N ASN A 511 20.60 -14.78 0.07
CA ASN A 511 20.26 -13.51 0.66
C ASN A 511 19.24 -13.77 1.77
N PHE A 512 19.54 -13.33 2.98
CA PHE A 512 18.73 -13.58 4.16
C PHE A 512 18.57 -12.32 4.98
N SER A 513 17.33 -12.05 5.39
CA SER A 513 16.99 -10.99 6.33
C SER A 513 16.04 -11.54 7.39
N ALA A 514 16.32 -11.28 8.65
CA ALA A 514 15.42 -11.59 9.75
C ALA A 514 15.35 -10.41 10.72
N VAL A 515 14.14 -9.98 11.08
CA VAL A 515 13.90 -8.86 11.97
C VAL A 515 12.86 -9.25 13.02
N MET A 516 13.24 -9.14 14.29
CA MET A 516 12.32 -9.15 15.42
C MET A 516 11.92 -7.71 15.73
N PHE A 517 10.66 -7.48 15.98
CA PHE A 517 10.14 -6.15 16.29
C PHE A 517 9.17 -6.19 17.47
N TYR A 518 9.10 -5.08 18.19
CA TYR A 518 8.11 -4.77 19.22
C TYR A 518 7.71 -3.30 19.08
N SER A 519 6.43 -3.06 18.87
CA SER A 519 5.84 -1.73 18.67
C SER A 519 4.85 -1.45 19.79
N ASP A 520 5.01 -0.31 20.48
CA ASP A 520 4.11 0.21 21.50
C ASP A 520 3.36 1.40 20.93
N ARG A 521 2.02 1.38 21.00
CA ARG A 521 1.11 2.40 20.46
C ARG A 521 0.48 3.16 21.60
N GLU A 522 0.66 4.46 21.60
CA GLU A 522 0.09 5.41 22.55
C GLU A 522 -0.97 6.25 21.84
N ASP A 523 -2.08 6.53 22.53
CA ASP A 523 -3.20 7.33 22.01
C ASP A 523 -3.74 6.82 20.67
N GLN A 524 -3.86 5.49 20.57
CA GLN A 524 -4.27 4.81 19.35
C GLN A 524 -5.59 5.38 18.83
N GLN A 525 -5.59 5.85 17.57
CA GLN A 525 -6.77 6.30 16.86
C GLN A 525 -7.57 5.08 16.37
N VAL A 526 -8.70 4.82 17.01
CA VAL A 526 -9.59 3.72 16.65
C VAL A 526 -10.84 4.26 16.00
N LEU A 527 -11.15 3.76 14.80
CA LEU A 527 -12.38 4.07 14.07
C LEU A 527 -13.48 3.07 14.48
N VAL A 528 -14.50 3.58 15.11
CA VAL A 528 -15.75 2.83 15.44
C VAL A 528 -16.84 3.27 14.48
N SER A 529 -17.52 2.33 13.85
CA SER A 529 -18.70 2.58 13.03
C SER A 529 -19.95 2.08 13.72
N THR A 530 -21.02 2.86 13.63
CA THR A 530 -22.35 2.51 14.17
C THR A 530 -23.40 2.91 13.15
N GLN A 531 -24.31 2.00 12.83
CA GLN A 531 -25.50 2.30 12.06
C GLN A 531 -26.49 3.03 12.97
N VAL A 532 -26.91 4.24 12.59
CA VAL A 532 -27.80 5.08 13.40
C VAL A 532 -29.24 4.66 13.23
N ASP A 533 -29.66 4.44 11.98
CA ASP A 533 -30.98 3.92 11.60
C ASP A 533 -30.80 2.64 10.79
N PRO A 534 -31.21 1.48 11.30
CA PRO A 534 -31.09 0.22 10.55
C PRO A 534 -31.87 0.19 9.22
N SER A 535 -32.92 1.00 9.11
CA SER A 535 -33.72 1.09 7.87
C SER A 535 -33.10 2.00 6.81
N ASP A 536 -32.02 2.72 7.14
CA ASP A 536 -31.30 3.60 6.21
C ASP A 536 -29.79 3.24 6.23
N PRO A 537 -29.30 2.48 5.23
CA PRO A 537 -27.90 2.06 5.15
C PRO A 537 -26.92 3.22 4.91
N ASN A 538 -27.40 4.43 4.61
CA ASN A 538 -26.57 5.62 4.49
C ASN A 538 -26.28 6.29 5.85
N THR A 539 -26.94 5.85 6.92
CA THR A 539 -26.81 6.48 8.25
C THR A 539 -25.69 5.88 9.11
N PHE A 540 -24.62 5.42 8.52
CA PHE A 540 -23.44 5.05 9.29
C PHE A 540 -22.74 6.27 9.87
N SER A 541 -22.55 6.27 11.19
CA SER A 541 -21.68 7.20 11.89
C SER A 541 -20.32 6.57 12.12
N PHE A 542 -19.27 7.29 11.75
CA PHE A 542 -17.88 6.90 11.96
C PHE A 542 -17.26 7.85 12.98
N LEU A 543 -16.78 7.31 14.09
CA LEU A 543 -16.18 8.06 15.17
C LEU A 543 -14.75 7.59 15.40
N THR A 544 -13.78 8.46 15.19
CA THR A 544 -12.39 8.22 15.57
C THR A 544 -12.14 8.77 16.98
N LYS A 545 -11.51 7.97 17.83
CA LYS A 545 -11.13 8.36 19.20
C LYS A 545 -9.73 7.87 19.51
N ASN A 546 -9.00 8.61 20.34
CA ASN A 546 -7.79 8.14 21.03
C ASN A 546 -8.24 7.24 22.19
N ALA A 547 -8.67 6.02 21.89
CA ALA A 547 -9.44 5.20 22.81
C ALA A 547 -8.63 4.04 23.39
N ALA A 548 -7.49 3.69 22.80
CA ALA A 548 -6.76 2.50 23.16
C ALA A 548 -5.24 2.73 23.20
N GLU A 549 -4.60 1.91 24.00
CA GLU A 549 -3.17 1.55 23.84
C GLU A 549 -3.11 0.19 23.18
N GLY A 550 -2.05 -0.06 22.41
CA GLY A 550 -1.89 -1.33 21.73
C GLY A 550 -0.45 -1.75 21.58
N VAL A 551 -0.21 -3.04 21.40
CA VAL A 551 1.11 -3.56 21.08
C VAL A 551 1.05 -4.45 19.87
N ASN A 552 2.09 -4.37 19.03
CA ASN A 552 2.26 -5.21 17.86
C ASN A 552 3.70 -5.73 17.88
N TYR A 553 3.89 -7.05 17.90
CA TYR A 553 5.22 -7.64 17.93
C TYR A 553 5.30 -8.91 17.10
N GLY A 554 6.51 -9.26 16.67
CA GLY A 554 6.65 -10.41 15.81
C GLY A 554 8.04 -10.63 15.24
N LEU A 555 8.06 -11.48 14.21
CA LEU A 555 9.25 -11.87 13.47
C LEU A 555 8.95 -11.80 11.97
N GLU A 556 9.86 -11.24 11.22
CA GLU A 556 9.85 -11.17 9.77
C GLU A 556 11.10 -11.81 9.22
N VAL A 557 10.93 -12.72 8.26
CA VAL A 557 12.05 -13.42 7.62
C VAL A 557 11.86 -13.33 6.10
N ASN A 558 12.89 -12.91 5.40
CA ASN A 558 12.96 -12.94 3.94
C ASN A 558 14.22 -13.71 3.54
N MET A 559 14.09 -14.64 2.60
CA MET A 559 15.19 -15.45 2.13
C MET A 559 15.05 -15.70 0.64
N THR A 560 16.13 -15.53 -0.10
CA THR A 560 16.29 -16.05 -1.46
C THR A 560 17.54 -16.93 -1.50
N MET A 561 17.47 -18.02 -2.26
CA MET A 561 18.56 -18.98 -2.34
C MET A 561 18.68 -19.58 -3.73
N ASP A 562 19.85 -19.48 -4.33
CA ASP A 562 20.20 -20.21 -5.55
C ASP A 562 20.67 -21.62 -5.18
N LEU A 563 19.77 -22.60 -5.37
CA LEU A 563 20.10 -24.01 -5.13
C LEU A 563 21.13 -24.52 -6.13
N ASN A 564 21.03 -24.06 -7.35
CA ASN A 564 21.98 -24.26 -8.47
C ASN A 564 21.70 -23.21 -9.56
N GLU A 565 22.46 -23.24 -10.66
CA GLU A 565 22.32 -22.32 -11.81
C GLU A 565 20.90 -22.28 -12.42
N ASN A 566 20.10 -23.31 -12.22
CA ASN A 566 18.79 -23.47 -12.83
C ASN A 566 17.63 -23.33 -11.85
N VAL A 567 17.90 -23.30 -10.55
CA VAL A 567 16.84 -23.30 -9.51
C VAL A 567 17.13 -22.25 -8.46
N ASN A 568 16.29 -21.25 -8.38
CA ASN A 568 16.22 -20.26 -7.32
C ASN A 568 14.95 -20.50 -6.50
N VAL A 569 15.04 -20.39 -5.18
CA VAL A 569 13.90 -20.48 -4.26
C VAL A 569 13.84 -19.24 -3.38
N PHE A 570 12.63 -18.82 -3.03
CA PHE A 570 12.43 -17.77 -2.05
C PHE A 570 11.43 -18.20 -0.96
N ALA A 571 11.60 -17.63 0.22
CA ALA A 571 10.70 -17.83 1.35
C ALA A 571 10.61 -16.54 2.17
N ASN A 572 9.40 -15.99 2.25
CA ASN A 572 9.08 -14.83 3.06
C ASN A 572 8.07 -15.25 4.12
N LEU A 573 8.34 -14.96 5.39
CA LEU A 573 7.50 -15.33 6.53
C LEU A 573 7.29 -14.13 7.44
N GLY A 574 6.05 -13.89 7.84
CA GLY A 574 5.64 -12.94 8.87
C GLY A 574 4.89 -13.64 9.99
N LEU A 575 5.38 -13.48 11.20
CA LEU A 575 4.68 -13.82 12.43
C LEU A 575 4.31 -12.50 13.11
N LEU A 576 3.05 -12.36 13.50
CA LEU A 576 2.53 -11.13 14.07
C LEU A 576 1.56 -11.45 15.23
N GLU A 577 1.84 -10.89 16.38
CA GLU A 577 0.85 -10.82 17.46
C GLU A 577 0.52 -9.35 17.70
N THR A 578 -0.77 -9.07 17.83
CA THR A 578 -1.27 -7.73 18.13
C THR A 578 -2.25 -7.83 19.29
N GLU A 579 -2.27 -6.83 20.15
CA GLU A 579 -3.14 -6.80 21.30
C GLU A 579 -3.64 -5.39 21.57
N ILE A 580 -4.95 -5.24 21.76
CA ILE A 580 -5.57 -4.03 22.29
C ILE A 580 -5.40 -4.08 23.82
N LYS A 581 -4.71 -3.10 24.42
CA LYS A 581 -4.36 -3.12 25.84
C LYS A 581 -5.31 -2.35 26.73
N ASN A 582 -5.52 -1.11 26.42
CA ASN A 582 -6.36 -0.23 27.24
C ASN A 582 -7.43 0.42 26.36
N TRP A 583 -8.67 -0.02 26.46
CA TRP A 583 -9.79 0.62 25.77
C TRP A 583 -10.92 0.91 26.76
N LYS A 584 -10.85 2.07 27.40
CA LYS A 584 -11.75 2.46 28.50
C LYS A 584 -13.24 2.30 28.21
N SER A 585 -13.69 2.47 26.98
CA SER A 585 -15.10 2.34 26.60
C SER A 585 -15.48 0.95 26.07
N ARG A 586 -14.49 0.07 25.81
CA ARG A 586 -14.66 -1.27 25.23
C ARG A 586 -13.69 -2.25 25.88
N THR A 587 -13.76 -2.37 27.19
CA THR A 587 -12.94 -3.33 27.99
C THR A 587 -13.16 -4.78 27.58
N ASP A 588 -14.28 -5.08 26.92
CA ASP A 588 -14.57 -6.37 26.30
C ASP A 588 -13.60 -6.74 25.15
N LEU A 589 -12.92 -5.78 24.56
CA LEU A 589 -11.94 -5.97 23.48
C LEU A 589 -10.49 -6.02 23.99
N GLU A 590 -10.23 -5.77 25.26
CA GLU A 590 -8.88 -5.87 25.82
C GLU A 590 -8.35 -7.31 25.71
N GLY A 591 -7.09 -7.45 25.31
CA GLY A 591 -6.44 -8.72 25.00
C GLY A 591 -6.75 -9.29 23.62
N ARG A 592 -7.67 -8.67 22.86
CA ARG A 592 -8.03 -9.08 21.51
C ARG A 592 -7.01 -8.60 20.48
N ALA A 593 -6.79 -9.42 19.43
CA ALA A 593 -6.00 -9.00 18.28
C ALA A 593 -6.70 -7.87 17.49
N GLN A 594 -5.89 -6.95 16.93
CA GLN A 594 -6.37 -5.87 16.08
C GLN A 594 -6.93 -6.41 14.76
N ALA A 595 -7.78 -5.62 14.11
CA ALA A 595 -8.38 -6.01 12.84
C ALA A 595 -7.35 -5.97 11.68
N HIS A 596 -7.56 -6.83 10.67
CA HIS A 596 -6.69 -6.99 9.50
C HIS A 596 -5.22 -7.31 9.85
N ALA A 597 -4.98 -7.95 10.98
CA ALA A 597 -3.69 -8.36 11.51
C ALA A 597 -3.56 -9.89 11.55
N PRO A 598 -3.38 -10.59 10.42
CA PRO A 598 -3.21 -12.04 10.41
C PRO A 598 -1.95 -12.44 11.20
N LYS A 599 -2.07 -13.39 12.11
CA LYS A 599 -0.96 -13.87 12.95
C LYS A 599 0.18 -14.49 12.15
N ARG A 600 -0.12 -15.03 10.98
CA ARG A 600 0.84 -15.66 10.08
C ARG A 600 0.54 -15.27 8.66
N SER A 601 1.58 -14.81 7.96
CA SER A 601 1.58 -14.57 6.53
C SER A 601 2.85 -15.14 5.91
N TYR A 602 2.75 -15.71 4.72
CA TYR A 602 3.91 -16.28 4.04
C TYR A 602 3.77 -16.21 2.53
N ALA A 603 4.92 -16.18 1.87
CA ALA A 603 5.07 -16.40 0.45
C ALA A 603 6.29 -17.28 0.22
N VAL A 604 6.10 -18.41 -0.41
CA VAL A 604 7.18 -19.32 -0.77
C VAL A 604 7.09 -19.67 -2.24
N GLY A 605 8.22 -19.76 -2.91
CA GLY A 605 8.20 -20.07 -4.33
C GLY A 605 9.54 -20.54 -4.87
N MET A 606 9.48 -20.95 -6.13
CA MET A 606 10.60 -21.50 -6.87
C MET A 606 10.58 -20.97 -8.30
N ASN A 607 11.73 -20.55 -8.78
CA ASN A 607 12.00 -20.31 -10.19
C ASN A 607 12.90 -21.46 -10.68
N TRP A 608 12.49 -22.14 -11.72
CA TRP A 608 13.21 -23.24 -12.31
C TRP A 608 13.39 -23.05 -13.82
N ASN A 609 14.62 -23.10 -14.28
CA ASN A 609 15.01 -23.02 -15.70
C ASN A 609 15.34 -24.44 -16.21
N PRO A 610 14.33 -25.27 -16.60
CA PRO A 610 14.53 -26.68 -16.96
C PRO A 610 15.35 -26.88 -18.22
N ALA A 611 15.38 -25.92 -19.12
CA ALA A 611 16.13 -25.94 -20.38
C ALA A 611 16.40 -24.51 -20.82
N GLN A 612 17.36 -24.36 -21.75
CA GLN A 612 17.66 -23.05 -22.34
C GLN A 612 16.37 -22.37 -22.84
N ASN A 613 16.18 -21.13 -22.47
CA ASN A 613 15.05 -20.28 -22.84
C ASN A 613 13.70 -20.62 -22.15
N TYR A 614 13.57 -21.68 -21.40
CA TYR A 614 12.33 -22.04 -20.70
C TYR A 614 12.48 -21.83 -19.20
N TYR A 615 11.46 -21.29 -18.58
CA TYR A 615 11.38 -21.19 -17.14
C TYR A 615 9.99 -21.52 -16.60
N LEU A 616 9.98 -22.01 -15.38
CA LEU A 616 8.78 -22.29 -14.61
C LEU A 616 8.89 -21.56 -13.28
N ARG A 617 7.86 -20.84 -12.92
CA ARG A 617 7.71 -20.28 -11.59
C ARG A 617 6.48 -20.85 -10.92
N LEU A 618 6.64 -21.23 -9.67
CA LEU A 618 5.58 -21.67 -8.78
C LEU A 618 5.71 -20.90 -7.51
N ASP A 619 4.63 -20.26 -7.04
CA ASP A 619 4.56 -19.65 -5.72
C ASP A 619 3.27 -19.99 -4.98
N VAL A 620 3.37 -20.04 -3.67
CA VAL A 620 2.26 -20.22 -2.74
C VAL A 620 2.33 -19.11 -1.71
N THR A 621 1.25 -18.33 -1.63
CA THR A 621 1.08 -17.29 -0.63
C THR A 621 -0.06 -17.65 0.31
N GLY A 622 0.01 -17.22 1.57
CA GLY A 622 -1.07 -17.53 2.51
C GLY A 622 -1.12 -16.62 3.72
N LYS A 623 -2.32 -16.57 4.30
CA LYS A 623 -2.61 -15.81 5.53
C LYS A 623 -3.45 -16.66 6.47
N SER A 624 -3.21 -16.52 7.79
CA SER A 624 -4.12 -17.03 8.81
C SER A 624 -5.40 -16.20 8.88
N SER A 625 -6.41 -16.65 9.62
CA SER A 625 -7.60 -15.86 9.93
C SER A 625 -7.23 -14.54 10.60
N PHE A 626 -8.04 -13.51 10.38
CA PHE A 626 -7.94 -12.20 11.00
C PHE A 626 -9.33 -11.60 11.22
N TYR A 627 -9.49 -10.73 12.22
CA TYR A 627 -10.72 -9.97 12.45
C TYR A 627 -10.94 -8.95 11.33
N TYR A 628 -12.21 -8.81 10.90
CA TYR A 628 -12.56 -7.81 9.87
C TYR A 628 -12.66 -6.39 10.42
N SER A 629 -13.00 -6.24 11.70
CA SER A 629 -13.25 -4.96 12.35
C SER A 629 -12.86 -5.00 13.83
N ASP A 630 -12.65 -3.83 14.41
CA ASP A 630 -12.56 -3.66 15.87
C ASP A 630 -13.95 -3.52 16.52
N SER A 631 -15.02 -3.48 15.71
CA SER A 631 -16.41 -3.33 16.21
C SER A 631 -17.12 -4.64 16.48
N HIS A 632 -16.66 -5.78 15.89
CA HIS A 632 -17.29 -7.09 16.02
C HIS A 632 -16.26 -8.24 15.92
N ASP A 633 -16.64 -9.45 16.33
CA ASP A 633 -15.74 -10.62 16.44
C ASP A 633 -15.67 -11.52 15.20
N ASN A 634 -16.29 -11.12 14.10
CA ASN A 634 -16.25 -11.89 12.87
C ASN A 634 -14.84 -11.89 12.23
N GLN A 635 -14.41 -13.06 11.79
CA GLN A 635 -13.07 -13.29 11.24
C GLN A 635 -13.14 -13.90 9.83
N SER A 636 -12.11 -13.59 9.04
CA SER A 636 -11.83 -14.31 7.79
C SER A 636 -11.45 -15.76 8.09
N LYS A 637 -11.59 -16.64 7.08
CA LYS A 637 -10.97 -17.97 7.10
C LYS A 637 -9.51 -17.86 6.65
N SER A 638 -8.65 -18.75 7.18
CA SER A 638 -7.29 -18.88 6.67
C SER A 638 -7.31 -19.41 5.24
N TYR A 639 -6.39 -18.93 4.40
CA TYR A 639 -6.30 -19.35 3.01
C TYR A 639 -4.85 -19.41 2.51
N SER A 640 -4.66 -20.14 1.42
CA SER A 640 -3.45 -20.11 0.62
C SER A 640 -3.79 -20.11 -0.86
N LEU A 641 -3.05 -19.34 -1.63
CA LEU A 641 -3.19 -19.17 -3.07
C LEU A 641 -1.94 -19.70 -3.75
N THR A 642 -2.13 -20.45 -4.83
CA THR A 642 -1.04 -21.00 -5.64
C THR A 642 -1.06 -20.34 -7.00
N ASN A 643 0.08 -19.86 -7.44
CA ASN A 643 0.28 -19.25 -8.75
C ASN A 643 1.31 -20.04 -9.55
N LEU A 644 1.11 -20.08 -10.87
CA LEU A 644 1.99 -20.80 -11.80
C LEU A 644 2.27 -19.89 -13.00
N ILE A 645 3.53 -19.86 -13.42
CA ILE A 645 3.96 -19.21 -14.66
C ILE A 645 4.84 -20.17 -15.44
N LEU A 646 4.55 -20.34 -16.72
CA LEU A 646 5.37 -21.01 -17.70
C LEU A 646 5.86 -19.98 -18.70
N GLY A 647 7.14 -19.81 -18.82
CA GLY A 647 7.73 -18.78 -19.68
C GLY A 647 8.71 -19.34 -20.70
N TYR A 648 8.82 -18.60 -21.80
CA TYR A 648 9.82 -18.79 -22.84
C TYR A 648 10.47 -17.44 -23.13
N GLN A 649 11.78 -17.35 -22.92
CA GLN A 649 12.57 -16.15 -23.17
C GLN A 649 13.65 -16.46 -24.19
N LYS A 650 13.71 -15.68 -25.24
CA LYS A 650 14.75 -15.76 -26.26
C LYS A 650 15.03 -14.39 -26.85
N ASP A 651 16.30 -14.01 -26.83
CA ASP A 651 16.77 -12.70 -27.26
C ASP A 651 15.95 -11.60 -26.55
N GLN A 652 15.31 -10.70 -27.27
CA GLN A 652 14.45 -9.63 -26.74
C GLN A 652 13.00 -10.05 -26.43
N TRP A 653 12.63 -11.27 -26.75
CA TRP A 653 11.25 -11.76 -26.59
C TRP A 653 11.06 -12.55 -25.29
N ASN A 654 10.00 -12.26 -24.57
CA ASN A 654 9.53 -13.05 -23.45
C ASN A 654 8.04 -13.35 -23.63
N ALA A 655 7.66 -14.63 -23.61
CA ALA A 655 6.28 -15.10 -23.71
C ALA A 655 5.95 -15.94 -22.49
N GLU A 656 4.87 -15.61 -21.79
CA GLU A 656 4.44 -16.25 -20.56
C GLU A 656 3.00 -16.73 -20.65
N PHE A 657 2.74 -17.94 -20.16
CA PHE A 657 1.42 -18.39 -19.75
C PHE A 657 1.38 -18.41 -18.23
N TRP A 658 0.40 -17.76 -17.64
CA TRP A 658 0.26 -17.66 -16.19
C TRP A 658 -1.13 -18.05 -15.71
N VAL A 659 -1.20 -18.63 -14.50
CA VAL A 659 -2.43 -18.98 -13.79
C VAL A 659 -2.32 -18.42 -12.37
N ARG A 660 -3.34 -17.69 -11.93
CA ARG A 660 -3.50 -17.18 -10.57
C ARG A 660 -4.58 -17.96 -9.85
N ASN A 661 -4.39 -18.13 -8.53
CA ASN A 661 -5.30 -18.94 -7.72
C ASN A 661 -5.62 -20.28 -8.40
N ALA A 662 -4.58 -21.05 -8.76
CA ALA A 662 -4.67 -22.23 -9.63
C ALA A 662 -5.68 -23.28 -9.12
N PHE A 663 -5.88 -23.37 -7.81
CA PHE A 663 -6.83 -24.30 -7.18
C PHE A 663 -8.22 -23.71 -6.97
N ASP A 664 -8.49 -22.52 -7.52
CA ASP A 664 -9.78 -21.82 -7.41
C ASP A 664 -10.26 -21.67 -5.96
N ARG A 665 -9.31 -21.26 -5.09
CA ARG A 665 -9.60 -21.14 -3.66
C ARG A 665 -10.53 -19.95 -3.42
N TYR A 666 -11.65 -20.21 -2.76
CA TYR A 666 -12.57 -19.19 -2.30
C TYR A 666 -12.09 -18.61 -0.98
N TYR A 667 -11.89 -17.31 -0.90
CA TYR A 667 -11.34 -16.60 0.25
C TYR A 667 -11.89 -15.20 0.38
N SER A 668 -11.93 -14.67 1.61
CA SER A 668 -12.48 -13.34 1.90
C SER A 668 -11.36 -12.34 2.21
N VAL A 669 -11.48 -11.14 1.69
CA VAL A 669 -10.54 -10.03 1.89
C VAL A 669 -11.11 -8.91 2.76
N ARG A 670 -12.43 -8.83 2.89
CA ARG A 670 -13.14 -7.84 3.69
C ARG A 670 -14.44 -8.42 4.21
N GLY A 671 -14.92 -7.95 5.37
CA GLY A 671 -16.22 -8.29 5.90
C GLY A 671 -16.87 -7.09 6.60
N PHE A 672 -18.18 -6.94 6.43
CA PHE A 672 -19.04 -6.03 7.16
C PHE A 672 -20.05 -6.84 7.99
N TYR A 673 -20.43 -6.33 9.16
CA TYR A 673 -21.42 -6.94 10.02
C TYR A 673 -22.39 -5.88 10.49
N PHE A 674 -23.58 -5.88 9.89
CA PHE A 674 -24.64 -4.91 10.15
C PHE A 674 -25.97 -5.42 9.59
N GLY A 675 -27.08 -4.76 9.93
CA GLY A 675 -28.39 -5.05 9.38
C GLY A 675 -28.63 -4.32 8.06
N ASN A 676 -28.91 -5.06 6.98
CA ASN A 676 -29.21 -4.51 5.64
C ASN A 676 -30.49 -5.08 5.02
N GLU A 677 -31.17 -6.00 5.68
CA GLU A 677 -32.28 -6.73 5.08
C GLU A 677 -33.59 -6.43 5.82
N PRO A 678 -34.57 -5.75 5.18
CA PRO A 678 -35.88 -5.53 5.79
C PRO A 678 -36.65 -6.87 5.97
N PRO A 679 -37.62 -6.97 6.91
CA PRO A 679 -38.05 -5.90 7.83
C PRO A 679 -37.24 -5.81 9.12
N ASP A 680 -36.53 -6.86 9.49
CA ASP A 680 -35.96 -7.00 10.84
C ASP A 680 -34.58 -6.38 10.97
N PHE A 681 -33.89 -6.11 9.86
CA PHE A 681 -32.52 -5.55 9.80
C PHE A 681 -31.56 -6.25 10.77
N GLN A 682 -31.60 -7.60 10.75
CA GLN A 682 -30.73 -8.40 11.62
C GLN A 682 -29.28 -8.29 11.19
N ASP A 683 -28.39 -8.10 12.15
CA ASP A 683 -26.96 -8.08 11.90
C ASP A 683 -26.51 -9.34 11.18
N THR A 684 -26.01 -9.20 9.97
CA THR A 684 -25.54 -10.26 9.09
C THR A 684 -24.10 -9.99 8.65
N LEU A 685 -23.30 -11.05 8.52
CA LEU A 685 -21.94 -10.95 7.99
C LEU A 685 -21.96 -10.99 6.47
N TYR A 686 -21.58 -9.89 5.85
CA TYR A 686 -21.36 -9.78 4.41
C TYR A 686 -19.87 -9.79 4.12
N GLU A 687 -19.44 -10.73 3.27
CA GLU A 687 -18.03 -10.94 2.95
C GLU A 687 -17.74 -10.58 1.48
N ARG A 688 -16.70 -9.76 1.27
CA ARG A 688 -16.13 -9.58 -0.04
C ARG A 688 -15.07 -10.65 -0.30
N HIS A 689 -15.28 -11.41 -1.36
CA HIS A 689 -14.34 -12.44 -1.79
C HIS A 689 -13.28 -11.87 -2.75
N GLY A 690 -12.08 -12.41 -2.63
CA GLY A 690 -10.98 -12.14 -3.54
C GLY A 690 -11.16 -12.85 -4.90
N ASP A 691 -10.18 -12.66 -5.77
CA ASP A 691 -10.24 -13.11 -7.16
C ASP A 691 -10.31 -14.64 -7.28
N PRO A 692 -11.22 -15.20 -8.08
CA PRO A 692 -11.25 -16.62 -8.42
C PRO A 692 -10.02 -17.02 -9.26
N ARG A 693 -9.93 -18.28 -9.69
CA ARG A 693 -8.90 -18.68 -10.64
C ARG A 693 -9.04 -17.92 -11.96
N TYR A 694 -7.94 -17.34 -12.43
CA TYR A 694 -7.86 -16.75 -13.75
C TYR A 694 -6.48 -16.98 -14.37
N SER A 695 -6.40 -16.87 -15.70
CA SER A 695 -5.20 -17.17 -16.45
C SER A 695 -5.04 -16.25 -17.65
N GLY A 696 -3.84 -16.19 -18.17
CA GLY A 696 -3.57 -15.38 -19.34
C GLY A 696 -2.24 -15.69 -20.00
N VAL A 697 -2.00 -14.98 -21.10
CA VAL A 697 -0.74 -14.97 -21.84
C VAL A 697 -0.23 -13.55 -21.91
N SER A 698 1.05 -13.37 -21.58
CA SER A 698 1.75 -12.10 -21.75
C SER A 698 2.88 -12.26 -22.75
N LEU A 699 3.01 -11.30 -23.64
CA LEU A 699 4.11 -11.20 -24.58
C LEU A 699 4.82 -9.87 -24.35
N ARG A 700 6.13 -9.92 -24.09
CA ARG A 700 6.99 -8.76 -23.89
C ARG A 700 8.08 -8.74 -24.94
N TYR A 701 8.47 -7.54 -25.31
CA TYR A 701 9.60 -7.27 -26.19
C TYR A 701 10.41 -6.11 -25.61
N ASP A 702 11.66 -6.39 -25.28
CA ASP A 702 12.64 -5.42 -24.79
C ASP A 702 13.64 -5.13 -25.91
N PHE A 703 13.81 -3.83 -26.28
CA PHE A 703 14.66 -3.38 -27.40
C PHE A 703 15.89 -2.65 -26.86
#